data_62ae7f218545c95aa6534eb91f22610a
#
_entry.id   62ae7f218545c95aa6534eb91f22610a
#
_cell.length_a   1.000
_cell.length_b   1.000
_cell.length_c   1.000
_cell.angle_alpha   90.00
_cell.angle_beta   90.00
_cell.angle_gamma   90.00
#
_symmetry.space_group_name_H-M   'P 1'
#
loop_
_entity.id
_entity.type
_entity.pdbx_description
1 polymer ?
#
loop_
_entity_poly.entity_id
_entity_poly.type
_entity_poly.pdbx_seq_one_letter_code
_entity_poly.pdbx_strand_id
1 'polypeptide(L)'
;MIKERGRRSLLTALLALLILLPPAQAYAEVKYNTYTKNSSGSLVWLQPAFIPVDVIGEDLYAPDPANLSSRIVSSMQHPKDLFIDASDHIYIADTGNNRIIHLDAGGKLVRYLTVPDNPLNKPEGVFVTDEGEIFVADTGNRRIVKLDKDGNVLDTFEKPSSPYISSTFVFTPVKLIVDKRGYLYVASQGSYEGLLVLEPDGNLQGYFGTNSTVLSAMDALKKWLYTEEMYAREVQKRPETINSLATDEGGFIYTVTGGSATENQLKKLNSRGDNMLRSSQGSFGEFRDIDAARLPKTAVKTPQLIDVAADSDGNIVVVDQQYKYISHYDSNGNLLYFWGGPSSTGTSQVGLMKSPVALDFNSRNELYILDDQENVIQKFRLSEFGRKVAEANKLTLQGFYEESEKLWREVLRLNAEFAPAIEGLAQAAYKKEQYDEARQLFEAAGNQAGYSEAFWEIRLQWFQANFSWIATLVLVVFVLVVLSDKWPTAKKLRAKWRNRKRSQHPVILHFRHAFYILRHPVDGFTAIRYEGKGTYWSAAAIIIGVYVALLIREFATSFSFQLKGYVNIYTVFTQFFVVWITWVIANYLVSSIYRGEGRFRDVFIGSAYALFPCILVGIPLALLSNVMTQSEMSIYNFASDGMFVWIALLIFWNTQWIHNYSVGETLINIALTLVTMVVIGILVFIIMGLTSDLLSFLYEIYREVTLR
;
A
#
# COMPACT_ATOMS: atom_id res chain seq x y z
N MET A 1 -53.89 -26.33 -51.46
CA MET A 1 -52.50 -26.30 -52.04
C MET A 1 -51.83 -24.90 -51.91
N ILE A 2 -52.54 -23.80 -52.00
CA ILE A 2 -51.90 -22.44 -51.91
C ILE A 2 -51.52 -22.04 -50.49
N LYS A 3 -52.20 -22.48 -49.41
CA LYS A 3 -51.89 -22.19 -48.02
C LYS A 3 -50.66 -22.91 -47.47
N GLU A 4 -50.30 -24.06 -48.01
CA GLU A 4 -49.09 -24.83 -47.53
C GLU A 4 -47.80 -24.31 -48.16
N ARG A 5 -47.84 -23.76 -49.41
CA ARG A 5 -46.63 -23.13 -50.01
C ARG A 5 -46.25 -21.83 -49.29
N GLY A 6 -47.20 -21.06 -48.85
CA GLY A 6 -46.93 -19.82 -48.06
C GLY A 6 -46.31 -20.10 -46.68
N ARG A 7 -46.69 -21.18 -45.99
CA ARG A 7 -46.11 -21.59 -44.71
C ARG A 7 -44.67 -22.12 -44.86
N ARG A 8 -44.36 -22.83 -45.95
CA ARG A 8 -42.97 -23.32 -46.19
C ARG A 8 -42.05 -22.20 -46.61
N SER A 9 -42.47 -21.21 -47.37
CA SER A 9 -41.64 -20.05 -47.71
C SER A 9 -41.42 -19.12 -46.50
N LEU A 10 -42.38 -19.02 -45.58
CA LEU A 10 -42.20 -18.26 -44.34
C LEU A 10 -41.22 -18.96 -43.39
N LEU A 11 -41.30 -20.30 -43.30
CA LEU A 11 -40.37 -21.08 -42.48
C LEU A 11 -38.92 -21.04 -43.01
N THR A 12 -38.75 -21.10 -44.37
CA THR A 12 -37.42 -20.96 -44.98
C THR A 12 -36.88 -19.53 -44.85
N ALA A 13 -37.69 -18.51 -44.93
CA ALA A 13 -37.28 -17.14 -44.69
C ALA A 13 -36.90 -16.90 -43.22
N LEU A 14 -37.61 -17.49 -42.24
CA LEU A 14 -37.28 -17.43 -40.82
C LEU A 14 -35.98 -18.21 -40.49
N LEU A 15 -35.76 -19.37 -41.11
CA LEU A 15 -34.53 -20.13 -40.99
C LEU A 15 -33.34 -19.38 -41.62
N ALA A 16 -33.53 -18.75 -42.78
CA ALA A 16 -32.49 -17.92 -43.40
C ALA A 16 -32.17 -16.68 -42.57
N LEU A 17 -33.18 -16.08 -41.92
CA LEU A 17 -32.97 -14.95 -40.97
C LEU A 17 -32.22 -15.39 -39.71
N LEU A 18 -32.44 -16.61 -39.20
CA LEU A 18 -31.71 -17.20 -38.05
C LEU A 18 -30.25 -17.51 -38.39
N ILE A 19 -29.97 -17.85 -39.67
CA ILE A 19 -28.59 -18.12 -40.14
C ILE A 19 -27.82 -16.82 -40.44
N LEU A 20 -28.54 -15.70 -40.69
CA LEU A 20 -27.96 -14.39 -40.91
C LEU A 20 -27.78 -13.57 -39.62
N LEU A 21 -28.27 -14.05 -38.48
CA LEU A 21 -27.91 -13.48 -37.19
C LEU A 21 -26.43 -13.86 -36.97
N PRO A 22 -25.55 -12.88 -36.74
CA PRO A 22 -24.20 -13.19 -36.27
C PRO A 22 -24.33 -14.11 -35.06
N PRO A 23 -23.49 -15.17 -34.95
CA PRO A 23 -23.54 -16.01 -33.77
C PRO A 23 -23.47 -15.08 -32.58
N ALA A 24 -24.53 -15.06 -31.73
CA ALA A 24 -24.45 -14.42 -30.45
C ALA A 24 -23.19 -14.99 -29.81
N GLN A 25 -22.14 -14.18 -29.71
CA GLN A 25 -20.99 -14.56 -28.91
C GLN A 25 -21.58 -14.78 -27.52
N ALA A 26 -21.78 -16.05 -27.18
CA ALA A 26 -22.05 -16.43 -25.81
C ALA A 26 -20.80 -15.99 -25.04
N TYR A 27 -20.87 -14.81 -24.43
CA TYR A 27 -19.90 -14.46 -23.43
C TYR A 27 -20.01 -15.53 -22.36
N ALA A 28 -19.00 -16.39 -22.30
CA ALA A 28 -18.91 -17.35 -21.21
C ALA A 28 -19.01 -16.53 -19.93
N GLU A 29 -20.03 -16.82 -19.12
CA GLU A 29 -20.24 -16.12 -17.85
C GLU A 29 -19.02 -16.32 -16.98
N VAL A 30 -18.20 -15.28 -16.86
CA VAL A 30 -16.99 -15.32 -16.06
C VAL A 30 -17.40 -15.40 -14.59
N LYS A 31 -16.95 -16.44 -13.90
CA LYS A 31 -17.38 -16.76 -12.52
C LYS A 31 -16.57 -16.07 -11.42
N TYR A 32 -15.64 -15.22 -11.78
CA TYR A 32 -14.87 -14.41 -10.87
C TYR A 32 -15.14 -12.92 -11.10
N ASN A 33 -14.88 -12.12 -10.06
CA ASN A 33 -15.05 -10.69 -10.11
C ASN A 33 -13.70 -10.00 -10.37
N THR A 34 -13.75 -8.89 -11.10
CA THR A 34 -12.63 -7.98 -11.27
C THR A 34 -12.89 -6.70 -10.47
N TYR A 35 -11.88 -6.24 -9.77
CA TYR A 35 -11.95 -5.07 -8.90
C TYR A 35 -10.81 -4.11 -9.15
N THR A 36 -11.02 -2.86 -8.81
CA THR A 36 -9.98 -1.85 -8.57
C THR A 36 -10.29 -1.07 -7.32
N LYS A 37 -9.43 -0.11 -6.97
CA LYS A 37 -9.68 0.87 -5.90
C LYS A 37 -9.91 2.24 -6.50
N ASN A 38 -10.91 2.96 -5.99
CA ASN A 38 -11.07 4.38 -6.30
C ASN A 38 -10.13 5.24 -5.44
N SER A 39 -10.18 6.55 -5.63
CA SER A 39 -9.35 7.54 -4.91
C SER A 39 -9.51 7.51 -3.38
N SER A 40 -10.63 7.01 -2.86
CA SER A 40 -10.85 6.85 -1.41
C SER A 40 -10.36 5.50 -0.86
N GLY A 41 -9.77 4.64 -1.71
CA GLY A 41 -9.37 3.27 -1.37
C GLY A 41 -10.53 2.28 -1.31
N SER A 42 -11.74 2.69 -1.69
CA SER A 42 -12.90 1.82 -1.74
C SER A 42 -12.87 0.95 -3.00
N LEU A 43 -13.39 -0.29 -2.86
CA LEU A 43 -13.43 -1.22 -3.97
C LEU A 43 -14.50 -0.84 -4.98
N VAL A 44 -14.12 -0.93 -6.23
CA VAL A 44 -14.97 -0.71 -7.39
C VAL A 44 -14.98 -1.96 -8.25
N TRP A 45 -16.16 -2.44 -8.61
CA TRP A 45 -16.34 -3.55 -9.52
C TRP A 45 -16.09 -3.09 -10.96
N LEU A 46 -15.37 -3.95 -11.70
CA LEU A 46 -15.06 -3.74 -13.10
C LEU A 46 -15.64 -4.85 -13.96
N GLN A 47 -15.73 -4.60 -15.25
CA GLN A 47 -15.89 -5.67 -16.23
C GLN A 47 -14.68 -6.61 -16.16
N PRO A 48 -14.82 -7.92 -16.48
CA PRO A 48 -13.71 -8.84 -16.50
C PRO A 48 -12.59 -8.31 -17.39
N ALA A 49 -11.39 -8.15 -16.82
CA ALA A 49 -10.20 -7.74 -17.59
C ALA A 49 -9.59 -8.90 -18.37
N PHE A 50 -9.68 -10.12 -17.83
CA PHE A 50 -9.27 -11.35 -18.47
C PHE A 50 -10.48 -12.26 -18.69
N ILE A 51 -10.42 -13.12 -19.66
CA ILE A 51 -11.40 -14.18 -19.92
C ILE A 51 -10.66 -15.51 -20.09
N PRO A 52 -11.18 -16.62 -19.52
CA PRO A 52 -10.56 -17.91 -19.66
C PRO A 52 -10.67 -18.39 -21.11
N VAL A 53 -9.63 -19.07 -21.59
CA VAL A 53 -9.54 -19.59 -22.94
C VAL A 53 -9.46 -21.09 -22.95
N ASP A 54 -8.59 -21.65 -22.08
CA ASP A 54 -8.26 -23.07 -22.12
C ASP A 54 -7.75 -23.56 -20.75
N VAL A 55 -7.75 -24.88 -20.57
CA VAL A 55 -7.13 -25.59 -19.45
C VAL A 55 -6.16 -26.60 -20.01
N ILE A 56 -4.91 -26.53 -19.61
CA ILE A 56 -3.81 -27.33 -20.14
C ILE A 56 -3.29 -28.27 -19.06
N GLY A 57 -2.95 -29.48 -19.41
CA GLY A 57 -2.33 -30.45 -18.50
C GLY A 57 -3.25 -31.58 -18.03
N GLU A 58 -4.53 -31.58 -18.41
CA GLU A 58 -5.46 -32.69 -18.12
C GLU A 58 -5.11 -33.95 -18.94
N ASP A 59 -4.64 -33.78 -20.18
CA ASP A 59 -4.37 -34.85 -21.16
C ASP A 59 -2.86 -35.17 -21.30
N LEU A 60 -2.20 -35.43 -20.17
CA LEU A 60 -0.79 -35.83 -20.18
C LEU A 60 -0.66 -37.34 -20.08
N TYR A 61 0.10 -37.93 -21.02
CA TYR A 61 0.30 -39.37 -21.13
C TYR A 61 1.80 -39.71 -21.13
N ALA A 62 2.16 -40.80 -20.51
CA ALA A 62 3.49 -41.41 -20.57
C ALA A 62 3.41 -42.83 -21.20
N PRO A 63 4.53 -43.35 -21.73
CA PRO A 63 4.58 -44.76 -22.12
C PRO A 63 4.28 -45.65 -20.90
N ASP A 64 3.47 -46.67 -21.10
CA ASP A 64 3.18 -47.65 -20.04
C ASP A 64 4.44 -48.50 -19.77
N PRO A 65 4.98 -48.53 -18.55
CA PRO A 65 6.14 -49.35 -18.20
C PRO A 65 5.93 -50.86 -18.46
N ALA A 66 4.69 -51.32 -18.38
CA ALA A 66 4.34 -52.73 -18.62
C ALA A 66 4.16 -53.03 -20.09
N ASN A 67 3.83 -52.04 -20.91
CA ASN A 67 3.63 -52.21 -22.38
C ASN A 67 3.96 -50.89 -23.10
N LEU A 68 5.17 -50.76 -23.60
CA LEU A 68 5.68 -49.56 -24.28
C LEU A 68 4.88 -49.13 -25.52
N SER A 69 3.99 -50.00 -26.03
CA SER A 69 3.06 -49.69 -27.11
C SER A 69 1.78 -49.03 -26.66
N SER A 70 1.51 -48.97 -25.36
CA SER A 70 0.36 -48.31 -24.76
C SER A 70 0.80 -47.04 -23.98
N ARG A 71 -0.16 -46.14 -23.72
CA ARG A 71 0.06 -44.92 -22.95
C ARG A 71 -0.83 -44.93 -21.71
N ILE A 72 -0.30 -44.50 -20.60
CA ILE A 72 -1.03 -44.29 -19.35
C ILE A 72 -1.13 -42.82 -19.06
N VAL A 73 -2.17 -42.40 -18.35
CA VAL A 73 -2.32 -41.02 -17.87
C VAL A 73 -1.17 -40.73 -16.90
N SER A 74 -0.50 -39.63 -17.10
CA SER A 74 0.66 -39.18 -16.33
C SER A 74 0.49 -37.72 -15.91
N SER A 75 -0.55 -37.45 -15.14
CA SER A 75 -0.89 -36.13 -14.67
C SER A 75 0.28 -35.45 -13.91
N MET A 76 0.29 -34.12 -13.88
CA MET A 76 1.17 -33.37 -13.01
C MET A 76 0.92 -33.72 -11.54
N GLN A 77 1.95 -33.56 -10.72
CA GLN A 77 1.86 -33.76 -9.28
C GLN A 77 2.57 -32.65 -8.53
N HIS A 78 1.79 -31.80 -7.90
CA HIS A 78 2.30 -30.63 -7.15
C HIS A 78 3.36 -29.83 -7.92
N PRO A 79 3.05 -29.39 -9.14
CA PRO A 79 3.97 -28.57 -9.93
C PRO A 79 4.23 -27.24 -9.19
N LYS A 80 5.44 -26.66 -9.34
CA LYS A 80 5.83 -25.45 -8.60
C LYS A 80 6.18 -24.27 -9.48
N ASP A 81 6.61 -24.50 -10.71
CA ASP A 81 7.04 -23.41 -11.59
C ASP A 81 6.58 -23.65 -13.03
N LEU A 82 6.40 -22.55 -13.71
CA LEU A 82 5.99 -22.46 -15.11
C LEU A 82 6.85 -21.42 -15.81
N PHE A 83 7.40 -21.73 -16.95
CA PHE A 83 8.12 -20.82 -17.82
C PHE A 83 7.68 -21.00 -19.28
N ILE A 84 7.50 -19.89 -19.99
CA ILE A 84 7.14 -19.86 -21.42
C ILE A 84 8.29 -19.22 -22.19
N ASP A 85 8.84 -19.95 -23.17
CA ASP A 85 9.94 -19.44 -23.97
C ASP A 85 9.47 -18.51 -25.12
N ALA A 86 10.42 -17.88 -25.79
CA ALA A 86 10.15 -16.98 -26.93
C ALA A 86 9.41 -17.62 -28.10
N SER A 87 9.33 -18.96 -28.16
CA SER A 87 8.59 -19.74 -29.16
C SER A 87 7.21 -20.17 -28.67
N ASP A 88 6.75 -19.66 -27.50
CA ASP A 88 5.52 -20.04 -26.81
C ASP A 88 5.51 -21.48 -26.28
N HIS A 89 6.66 -22.17 -26.22
CA HIS A 89 6.75 -23.49 -25.61
C HIS A 89 6.67 -23.35 -24.08
N ILE A 90 6.01 -24.31 -23.44
CA ILE A 90 5.73 -24.27 -22.00
C ILE A 90 6.61 -25.30 -21.30
N TYR A 91 7.33 -24.87 -20.28
CA TYR A 91 8.14 -25.71 -19.40
C TYR A 91 7.59 -25.67 -17.99
N ILE A 92 7.40 -26.85 -17.37
CA ILE A 92 6.77 -26.97 -16.06
C ILE A 92 7.67 -27.80 -15.16
N ALA A 93 7.99 -27.26 -13.97
CA ALA A 93 8.64 -28.02 -12.91
C ALA A 93 7.60 -28.90 -12.21
N ASP A 94 7.48 -30.16 -12.65
CA ASP A 94 6.56 -31.19 -12.12
C ASP A 94 7.20 -31.85 -10.89
N THR A 95 7.21 -31.08 -9.80
CA THR A 95 8.01 -31.31 -8.59
C THR A 95 7.74 -32.68 -7.95
N GLY A 96 6.47 -33.07 -7.85
CA GLY A 96 6.08 -34.35 -7.23
C GLY A 96 6.48 -35.58 -8.07
N ASN A 97 6.62 -35.39 -9.39
CA ASN A 97 7.04 -36.45 -10.30
C ASN A 97 8.56 -36.39 -10.62
N ASN A 98 9.32 -35.48 -10.03
CA ASN A 98 10.76 -35.33 -10.22
C ASN A 98 11.18 -35.17 -11.69
N ARG A 99 10.46 -34.35 -12.48
CA ARG A 99 10.69 -34.15 -13.89
C ARG A 99 10.36 -32.72 -14.33
N ILE A 100 10.82 -32.33 -15.51
CA ILE A 100 10.33 -31.15 -16.22
C ILE A 100 9.44 -31.58 -17.36
N ILE A 101 8.27 -30.99 -17.51
CA ILE A 101 7.37 -31.21 -18.63
C ILE A 101 7.63 -30.13 -19.69
N HIS A 102 7.79 -30.52 -20.93
CA HIS A 102 7.92 -29.64 -22.09
C HIS A 102 6.71 -29.82 -22.99
N LEU A 103 5.92 -28.75 -23.15
CA LEU A 103 4.76 -28.71 -24.05
C LEU A 103 5.05 -27.74 -25.20
N ASP A 104 4.38 -27.97 -26.33
CA ASP A 104 4.40 -27.04 -27.46
C ASP A 104 3.51 -25.80 -27.20
N ALA A 105 3.53 -24.83 -28.11
CA ALA A 105 2.72 -23.60 -28.03
C ALA A 105 1.20 -23.84 -27.99
N GLY A 106 0.75 -25.05 -28.39
CA GLY A 106 -0.64 -25.50 -28.29
C GLY A 106 -0.97 -26.22 -26.99
N GLY A 107 -0.02 -26.37 -26.07
CA GLY A 107 -0.19 -27.09 -24.81
C GLY A 107 -0.09 -28.61 -24.92
N LYS A 108 0.37 -29.15 -26.07
CA LYS A 108 0.55 -30.59 -26.26
C LYS A 108 1.91 -31.03 -25.77
N LEU A 109 1.95 -32.20 -25.17
CA LEU A 109 3.19 -32.81 -24.68
C LEU A 109 4.19 -33.04 -25.81
N VAL A 110 5.36 -32.43 -25.70
CA VAL A 110 6.54 -32.71 -26.54
C VAL A 110 7.34 -33.84 -25.91
N ARG A 111 7.72 -33.69 -24.65
CA ARG A 111 8.52 -34.69 -23.92
C ARG A 111 8.52 -34.43 -22.43
N TYR A 112 8.99 -35.41 -21.68
CA TYR A 112 9.44 -35.26 -20.29
C TYR A 112 10.96 -35.19 -20.26
N LEU A 113 11.51 -34.18 -19.57
CA LEU A 113 12.95 -34.06 -19.35
C LEU A 113 13.29 -34.67 -17.98
N THR A 114 14.18 -35.63 -18.03
CA THR A 114 14.72 -36.33 -16.85
C THR A 114 16.23 -36.45 -17.02
N VAL A 115 16.95 -36.61 -15.91
CA VAL A 115 18.42 -36.77 -15.90
C VAL A 115 18.72 -38.20 -15.46
N PRO A 116 18.93 -39.18 -16.40
CA PRO A 116 18.98 -40.60 -16.07
C PRO A 116 20.12 -40.96 -15.08
N ASP A 117 21.31 -40.41 -15.28
CA ASP A 117 22.51 -40.76 -14.49
C ASP A 117 22.48 -40.19 -13.08
N ASN A 118 21.80 -39.04 -12.88
CA ASN A 118 21.64 -38.36 -11.59
C ASN A 118 20.27 -37.71 -11.54
N PRO A 119 19.21 -38.47 -11.22
CA PRO A 119 17.82 -38.03 -11.35
C PRO A 119 17.52 -36.73 -10.59
N LEU A 120 16.63 -35.91 -11.19
CA LEU A 120 16.08 -34.73 -10.51
C LEU A 120 15.34 -35.15 -9.24
N ASN A 121 15.39 -34.31 -8.23
CA ASN A 121 14.70 -34.52 -6.98
C ASN A 121 13.98 -33.25 -6.56
N LYS A 122 12.67 -33.26 -6.66
CA LYS A 122 11.80 -32.11 -6.35
C LYS A 122 12.28 -30.82 -7.02
N PRO A 123 12.37 -30.77 -8.36
CA PRO A 123 12.68 -29.53 -9.07
C PRO A 123 11.59 -28.50 -8.78
N GLU A 124 11.97 -27.29 -8.36
CA GLU A 124 11.00 -26.22 -8.03
C GLU A 124 11.05 -25.05 -9.00
N GLY A 125 12.07 -24.94 -9.84
CA GLY A 125 12.21 -23.85 -10.80
C GLY A 125 12.74 -24.31 -12.14
N VAL A 126 12.30 -23.66 -13.23
CA VAL A 126 12.79 -23.88 -14.59
C VAL A 126 12.90 -22.54 -15.33
N PHE A 127 13.96 -22.38 -16.10
CA PHE A 127 14.20 -21.23 -16.97
C PHE A 127 14.84 -21.69 -18.28
N VAL A 128 14.45 -21.06 -19.40
CA VAL A 128 15.00 -21.39 -20.72
C VAL A 128 15.53 -20.11 -21.35
N THR A 129 16.77 -20.15 -21.84
CA THR A 129 17.38 -19.02 -22.54
C THR A 129 16.90 -18.90 -23.98
N ASP A 130 17.16 -17.77 -24.63
CA ASP A 130 16.85 -17.54 -26.05
C ASP A 130 17.58 -18.54 -26.95
N GLU A 131 18.74 -19.09 -26.53
CA GLU A 131 19.50 -20.12 -27.23
C GLU A 131 18.92 -21.52 -27.03
N GLY A 132 17.93 -21.69 -26.16
CA GLY A 132 17.26 -22.96 -25.87
C GLY A 132 17.97 -23.78 -24.78
N GLU A 133 18.91 -23.23 -24.03
CA GLU A 133 19.49 -23.89 -22.88
C GLU A 133 18.50 -23.87 -21.71
N ILE A 134 18.32 -25.01 -21.05
CA ILE A 134 17.34 -25.20 -19.98
C ILE A 134 18.06 -25.26 -18.64
N PHE A 135 17.68 -24.40 -17.71
CA PHE A 135 18.21 -24.38 -16.35
C PHE A 135 17.12 -24.86 -15.39
N VAL A 136 17.44 -25.83 -14.55
CA VAL A 136 16.53 -26.44 -13.58
C VAL A 136 17.05 -26.23 -12.17
N ALA A 137 16.25 -25.60 -11.31
CA ALA A 137 16.51 -25.56 -9.88
C ALA A 137 16.11 -26.92 -9.28
N ASP A 138 17.07 -27.82 -9.16
CA ASP A 138 16.93 -29.18 -8.61
C ASP A 138 17.03 -29.11 -7.08
N THR A 139 15.97 -28.55 -6.46
CA THR A 139 15.91 -28.11 -5.06
C THR A 139 16.23 -29.20 -4.07
N GLY A 140 15.67 -30.40 -4.27
CA GLY A 140 15.89 -31.54 -3.37
C GLY A 140 17.33 -32.07 -3.40
N ASN A 141 18.03 -31.90 -4.53
CA ASN A 141 19.45 -32.24 -4.68
C ASN A 141 20.38 -31.04 -4.38
N ARG A 142 19.81 -29.85 -4.11
CA ARG A 142 20.54 -28.63 -3.74
C ARG A 142 21.54 -28.17 -4.81
N ARG A 143 21.10 -28.25 -6.08
CA ARG A 143 21.91 -27.90 -7.26
C ARG A 143 21.04 -27.22 -8.33
N ILE A 144 21.71 -26.61 -9.30
CA ILE A 144 21.10 -26.17 -10.56
C ILE A 144 21.68 -27.05 -11.66
N VAL A 145 20.83 -27.60 -12.52
CA VAL A 145 21.25 -28.43 -13.66
C VAL A 145 21.04 -27.62 -14.93
N LYS A 146 22.08 -27.49 -15.74
CA LYS A 146 22.03 -26.90 -17.08
C LYS A 146 21.91 -28.01 -18.11
N LEU A 147 20.88 -27.95 -18.97
CA LEU A 147 20.63 -28.90 -20.05
C LEU A 147 20.70 -28.17 -21.38
N ASP A 148 21.06 -28.92 -22.42
CA ASP A 148 20.93 -28.47 -23.80
C ASP A 148 19.44 -28.51 -24.24
N LYS A 149 19.18 -28.00 -25.45
CA LYS A 149 17.84 -28.03 -26.04
C LYS A 149 17.28 -29.46 -26.21
N ASP A 150 18.11 -30.49 -26.21
CA ASP A 150 17.71 -31.89 -26.39
C ASP A 150 17.51 -32.59 -25.02
N GLY A 151 17.86 -31.93 -23.91
CA GLY A 151 17.72 -32.44 -22.56
C GLY A 151 18.97 -33.15 -22.00
N ASN A 152 20.12 -33.06 -22.69
CA ASN A 152 21.36 -33.60 -22.18
C ASN A 152 22.01 -32.64 -21.18
N VAL A 153 22.63 -33.16 -20.13
CA VAL A 153 23.30 -32.35 -19.13
C VAL A 153 24.55 -31.70 -19.72
N LEU A 154 24.61 -30.39 -19.70
CA LEU A 154 25.79 -29.61 -20.08
C LEU A 154 26.66 -29.29 -18.85
N ASP A 155 26.03 -28.90 -17.72
CA ASP A 155 26.73 -28.52 -16.50
C ASP A 155 25.84 -28.70 -15.27
N THR A 156 26.46 -28.62 -14.08
CA THR A 156 25.76 -28.69 -12.79
C THR A 156 26.42 -27.74 -11.81
N PHE A 157 25.62 -26.82 -11.24
CA PHE A 157 26.07 -25.83 -10.29
C PHE A 157 25.61 -26.21 -8.87
N GLU A 158 26.56 -26.44 -8.00
CA GLU A 158 26.34 -26.71 -6.57
C GLU A 158 26.58 -25.46 -5.74
N LYS A 159 26.61 -25.61 -4.41
CA LYS A 159 26.91 -24.50 -3.51
C LYS A 159 28.26 -23.85 -3.88
N PRO A 160 28.28 -22.56 -4.26
CA PRO A 160 29.54 -21.91 -4.63
C PRO A 160 30.48 -21.78 -3.43
N SER A 161 31.75 -21.95 -3.69
CA SER A 161 32.80 -21.74 -2.66
C SER A 161 33.18 -20.27 -2.60
N SER A 162 32.78 -19.59 -1.54
CA SER A 162 33.07 -18.16 -1.37
C SER A 162 33.17 -17.77 0.11
N PRO A 163 34.11 -16.88 0.49
CA PRO A 163 34.21 -16.36 1.85
C PRO A 163 32.99 -15.50 2.25
N TYR A 164 32.20 -15.05 1.29
CA TYR A 164 30.97 -14.28 1.53
C TYR A 164 29.75 -15.15 1.83
N ILE A 165 29.86 -16.46 1.67
CA ILE A 165 28.79 -17.41 2.01
C ILE A 165 29.07 -18.03 3.37
N SER A 166 28.12 -17.92 4.30
CA SER A 166 28.21 -18.56 5.60
C SER A 166 28.43 -20.06 5.46
N SER A 167 29.30 -20.62 6.31
CA SER A 167 29.54 -22.09 6.38
C SER A 167 28.25 -22.86 6.68
N THR A 168 27.32 -22.23 7.43
CA THR A 168 26.01 -22.80 7.78
C THR A 168 24.94 -22.63 6.71
N PHE A 169 25.19 -21.86 5.66
CA PHE A 169 24.24 -21.68 4.57
C PHE A 169 24.07 -22.97 3.77
N VAL A 170 22.84 -23.37 3.57
CA VAL A 170 22.48 -24.51 2.73
C VAL A 170 21.96 -23.96 1.40
N PHE A 171 22.60 -24.31 0.31
CA PHE A 171 22.17 -23.89 -1.03
C PHE A 171 20.92 -24.68 -1.41
N THR A 172 19.78 -24.02 -1.48
CA THR A 172 18.47 -24.62 -1.77
C THR A 172 17.79 -23.75 -2.83
N PRO A 173 18.20 -23.86 -4.12
CA PRO A 173 17.66 -23.04 -5.18
C PRO A 173 16.19 -23.39 -5.42
N VAL A 174 15.34 -22.37 -5.53
CA VAL A 174 13.90 -22.55 -5.78
C VAL A 174 13.46 -21.97 -7.12
N LYS A 175 14.05 -20.85 -7.52
CA LYS A 175 13.78 -20.23 -8.83
C LYS A 175 15.02 -19.50 -9.31
N LEU A 176 15.16 -19.34 -10.61
CA LEU A 176 16.30 -18.65 -11.21
C LEU A 176 15.94 -18.01 -12.53
N ILE A 177 16.73 -17.03 -12.93
CA ILE A 177 16.79 -16.49 -14.29
C ILE A 177 18.26 -16.41 -14.72
N VAL A 178 18.48 -16.36 -16.02
CA VAL A 178 19.79 -16.15 -16.62
C VAL A 178 19.75 -14.91 -17.48
N ASP A 179 20.70 -14.00 -17.28
CA ASP A 179 20.78 -12.78 -18.09
C ASP A 179 21.50 -13.05 -19.44
N LYS A 180 21.43 -12.09 -20.37
CA LYS A 180 22.04 -12.17 -21.70
C LYS A 180 23.57 -12.35 -21.69
N ARG A 181 24.21 -12.20 -20.53
CA ARG A 181 25.66 -12.41 -20.33
C ARG A 181 25.96 -13.79 -19.73
N GLY A 182 24.93 -14.58 -19.44
CA GLY A 182 25.03 -15.90 -18.82
C GLY A 182 25.15 -15.91 -17.30
N TYR A 183 24.93 -14.75 -16.62
CA TYR A 183 24.89 -14.71 -15.16
C TYR A 183 23.57 -15.27 -14.64
N LEU A 184 23.66 -16.14 -13.63
CA LEU A 184 22.50 -16.73 -12.98
C LEU A 184 22.10 -15.92 -11.75
N TYR A 185 20.88 -15.46 -11.71
CA TYR A 185 20.26 -14.85 -10.51
C TYR A 185 19.39 -15.90 -9.84
N VAL A 186 19.76 -16.31 -8.65
CA VAL A 186 19.16 -17.47 -7.99
C VAL A 186 18.46 -17.08 -6.69
N ALA A 187 17.16 -17.36 -6.61
CA ALA A 187 16.43 -17.35 -5.34
C ALA A 187 16.71 -18.67 -4.62
N SER A 188 17.25 -18.60 -3.42
CA SER A 188 17.55 -19.76 -2.59
C SER A 188 16.93 -19.62 -1.22
N GLN A 189 16.31 -20.69 -0.72
CA GLN A 189 15.77 -20.69 0.64
C GLN A 189 16.88 -20.41 1.65
N GLY A 190 16.59 -19.52 2.61
CA GLY A 190 17.57 -19.12 3.62
C GLY A 190 18.62 -18.11 3.15
N SER A 191 18.54 -17.61 1.91
CA SER A 191 19.34 -16.48 1.45
C SER A 191 18.70 -15.16 1.91
N TYR A 192 19.12 -14.67 3.07
CA TYR A 192 18.58 -13.42 3.64
C TYR A 192 19.23 -12.17 3.06
N GLU A 193 20.32 -12.33 2.32
CA GLU A 193 21.11 -11.23 1.75
C GLU A 193 20.65 -10.84 0.34
N GLY A 194 19.64 -11.53 -0.20
CA GLY A 194 19.10 -11.30 -1.54
C GLY A 194 19.28 -12.50 -2.48
N LEU A 195 19.17 -12.24 -3.79
CA LEU A 195 19.46 -13.24 -4.81
C LEU A 195 20.95 -13.51 -4.88
N LEU A 196 21.35 -14.80 -4.99
CA LEU A 196 22.73 -15.13 -5.33
C LEU A 196 22.95 -14.84 -6.82
N VAL A 197 24.05 -14.16 -7.14
CA VAL A 197 24.48 -13.97 -8.54
C VAL A 197 25.69 -14.87 -8.78
N LEU A 198 25.51 -15.82 -9.69
CA LEU A 198 26.57 -16.72 -10.09
C LEU A 198 27.08 -16.33 -11.49
N GLU A 199 28.39 -16.41 -11.67
CA GLU A 199 29.02 -16.29 -12.98
C GLU A 199 28.68 -17.50 -13.86
N PRO A 200 28.90 -17.45 -15.19
CA PRO A 200 28.59 -18.57 -16.07
C PRO A 200 29.33 -19.87 -15.71
N ASP A 201 30.42 -19.80 -14.95
CA ASP A 201 31.19 -20.95 -14.44
C ASP A 201 30.73 -21.41 -13.04
N GLY A 202 29.66 -20.81 -12.48
CA GLY A 202 29.12 -21.16 -11.18
C GLY A 202 29.75 -20.48 -9.97
N ASN A 203 30.77 -19.65 -10.14
CA ASN A 203 31.38 -18.89 -9.05
C ASN A 203 30.43 -17.79 -8.56
N LEU A 204 30.44 -17.50 -7.24
CA LEU A 204 29.64 -16.43 -6.68
C LEU A 204 30.26 -15.09 -7.04
N GLN A 205 29.52 -14.25 -7.77
CA GLN A 205 29.83 -12.85 -7.98
C GLN A 205 29.44 -11.99 -6.74
N GLY A 206 28.26 -12.24 -6.16
CA GLY A 206 27.75 -11.50 -5.02
C GLY A 206 26.26 -11.71 -4.79
N TYR A 207 25.63 -10.76 -4.07
CA TYR A 207 24.20 -10.74 -3.81
C TYR A 207 23.54 -9.56 -4.51
N PHE A 208 22.26 -9.72 -4.90
CA PHE A 208 21.52 -8.74 -5.64
C PHE A 208 20.13 -8.55 -5.06
N GLY A 209 19.60 -7.31 -5.07
CA GLY A 209 18.24 -7.01 -4.67
C GLY A 209 17.93 -7.24 -3.18
N THR A 210 18.91 -7.02 -2.31
CA THR A 210 18.80 -7.22 -0.84
C THR A 210 17.53 -6.66 -0.24
N ASN A 211 16.88 -7.42 0.62
CA ASN A 211 15.76 -6.95 1.42
C ASN A 211 16.27 -6.23 2.69
N SER A 212 15.67 -5.09 3.01
CA SER A 212 15.94 -4.37 4.25
C SER A 212 14.91 -4.73 5.33
N THR A 213 15.36 -4.81 6.59
CA THR A 213 14.44 -4.85 7.73
C THR A 213 14.29 -3.45 8.29
N VAL A 214 13.05 -2.98 8.45
CA VAL A 214 12.81 -1.75 9.19
C VAL A 214 12.88 -2.05 10.68
N LEU A 215 13.84 -1.40 11.35
CA LEU A 215 13.95 -1.45 12.80
C LEU A 215 12.80 -0.62 13.39
N SER A 216 11.99 -1.25 14.22
CA SER A 216 10.96 -0.53 14.97
C SER A 216 11.61 0.40 16.01
N ALA A 217 10.87 1.43 16.47
CA ALA A 217 11.33 2.28 17.56
C ALA A 217 11.67 1.45 18.82
N MET A 218 10.98 0.33 19.03
CA MET A 218 11.26 -0.61 20.12
C MET A 218 12.59 -1.34 19.90
N ASP A 219 12.92 -1.73 18.66
CA ASP A 219 14.21 -2.37 18.35
C ASP A 219 15.37 -1.39 18.55
N ALA A 220 15.17 -0.11 18.20
CA ALA A 220 16.12 0.95 18.48
C ALA A 220 16.31 1.18 19.99
N LEU A 221 15.22 1.17 20.77
CA LEU A 221 15.25 1.30 22.22
C LEU A 221 15.93 0.09 22.87
N LYS A 222 15.67 -1.12 22.43
CA LYS A 222 16.32 -2.34 22.87
C LYS A 222 17.83 -2.29 22.60
N LYS A 223 18.24 -1.87 21.40
CA LYS A 223 19.65 -1.69 21.03
C LYS A 223 20.38 -0.72 21.96
N TRP A 224 19.68 0.28 22.50
CA TRP A 224 20.22 1.25 23.44
C TRP A 224 20.24 0.74 24.88
N LEU A 225 19.25 -0.07 25.30
CA LEU A 225 19.09 -0.57 26.67
C LEU A 225 19.81 -1.90 26.93
N TYR A 226 19.99 -2.74 25.89
CA TYR A 226 20.53 -4.07 26.03
C TYR A 226 22.05 -4.06 26.04
N THR A 227 22.66 -4.93 26.86
CA THR A 227 24.08 -5.23 26.76
C THR A 227 24.37 -6.04 25.49
N GLU A 228 25.60 -6.05 25.02
CA GLU A 228 25.99 -6.82 23.83
C GLU A 228 25.61 -8.30 23.95
N GLU A 229 25.76 -8.89 25.16
CA GLU A 229 25.37 -10.28 25.42
C GLU A 229 23.85 -10.50 25.36
N MET A 230 23.06 -9.56 25.85
CA MET A 230 21.60 -9.62 25.76
C MET A 230 21.14 -9.48 24.31
N TYR A 231 21.74 -8.56 23.56
CA TYR A 231 21.42 -8.34 22.15
C TYR A 231 21.82 -9.53 21.27
N ALA A 232 22.96 -10.20 21.57
CA ALA A 232 23.40 -11.41 20.87
C ALA A 232 22.48 -12.63 21.11
N ARG A 233 21.75 -12.67 22.24
CA ARG A 233 20.79 -13.74 22.56
C ARG A 233 19.40 -13.48 21.97
N GLU A 234 19.12 -12.26 21.55
CA GLU A 234 17.84 -11.95 20.92
C GLU A 234 17.81 -12.52 19.50
N VAL A 235 16.65 -13.10 19.12
CA VAL A 235 16.43 -13.55 17.74
C VAL A 235 16.46 -12.32 16.85
N GLN A 236 17.56 -12.13 16.11
CA GLN A 236 17.68 -11.05 15.15
C GLN A 236 16.55 -11.22 14.11
N LYS A 237 15.76 -10.19 13.94
CA LYS A 237 14.74 -10.11 12.88
C LYS A 237 15.47 -10.09 11.54
N ARG A 238 15.59 -11.25 10.91
CA ARG A 238 16.19 -11.37 9.57
C ARG A 238 15.18 -10.89 8.53
N PRO A 239 15.67 -10.32 7.41
CA PRO A 239 14.79 -10.02 6.29
C PRO A 239 14.17 -11.31 5.76
N GLU A 240 12.97 -11.22 5.21
CA GLU A 240 12.35 -12.36 4.50
C GLU A 240 13.12 -12.67 3.22
N THR A 241 13.15 -13.93 2.83
CA THR A 241 13.82 -14.38 1.61
C THR A 241 13.01 -14.06 0.36
N ILE A 242 13.71 -13.82 -0.73
CA ILE A 242 13.08 -13.70 -2.06
C ILE A 242 12.65 -15.10 -2.51
N ASN A 243 11.37 -15.26 -2.83
CA ASN A 243 10.80 -16.56 -3.19
C ASN A 243 10.70 -16.76 -4.71
N SER A 244 10.45 -15.70 -5.43
CA SER A 244 10.33 -15.75 -6.89
C SER A 244 10.96 -14.54 -7.55
N LEU A 245 11.35 -14.73 -8.81
CA LEU A 245 11.90 -13.70 -9.66
C LEU A 245 11.52 -13.94 -11.13
N ALA A 246 11.42 -12.85 -11.88
CA ALA A 246 11.20 -12.83 -13.33
C ALA A 246 12.05 -11.74 -13.97
N THR A 247 12.17 -11.76 -15.28
CA THR A 247 12.85 -10.71 -16.05
C THR A 247 11.99 -10.29 -17.24
N ASP A 248 12.17 -9.03 -17.69
CA ASP A 248 11.57 -8.55 -18.93
C ASP A 248 12.61 -8.36 -20.03
N GLU A 249 12.15 -8.03 -21.25
CA GLU A 249 13.03 -7.75 -22.38
C GLU A 249 13.95 -6.53 -22.15
N GLY A 250 13.54 -5.61 -21.28
CA GLY A 250 14.31 -4.43 -20.86
C GLY A 250 15.45 -4.73 -19.89
N GLY A 251 15.53 -5.97 -19.40
CA GLY A 251 16.55 -6.43 -18.45
C GLY A 251 16.30 -5.98 -17.01
N PHE A 252 15.07 -5.58 -16.67
CA PHE A 252 14.66 -5.43 -15.29
C PHE A 252 14.41 -6.78 -14.64
N ILE A 253 14.78 -6.89 -13.37
CA ILE A 253 14.53 -8.09 -12.58
C ILE A 253 13.41 -7.78 -11.57
N TYR A 254 12.35 -8.55 -11.65
CA TYR A 254 11.23 -8.47 -10.72
C TYR A 254 11.43 -9.50 -9.62
N THR A 255 11.16 -9.12 -8.37
CA THR A 255 11.30 -10.05 -7.25
C THR A 255 10.10 -10.00 -6.34
N VAL A 256 9.68 -11.16 -5.86
CA VAL A 256 8.62 -11.31 -4.87
C VAL A 256 9.18 -11.93 -3.61
N THR A 257 8.82 -11.31 -2.49
CA THR A 257 9.13 -11.79 -1.15
C THR A 257 7.84 -12.25 -0.49
N GLY A 258 7.78 -13.52 -0.14
CA GLY A 258 6.63 -14.12 0.53
C GLY A 258 6.64 -13.92 2.04
N GLY A 259 5.79 -14.67 2.74
CA GLY A 259 5.73 -14.66 4.19
C GLY A 259 4.88 -13.53 4.77
N SER A 260 5.22 -13.07 5.95
CA SER A 260 4.52 -11.97 6.65
C SER A 260 5.04 -10.59 6.29
N ALA A 261 5.94 -10.49 5.31
CA ALA A 261 6.53 -9.23 4.89
C ALA A 261 5.44 -8.28 4.35
N THR A 262 5.35 -7.10 4.93
CA THR A 262 4.56 -5.99 4.38
C THR A 262 5.44 -5.05 3.56
N GLU A 263 6.74 -5.16 3.72
CA GLU A 263 7.75 -4.36 3.02
C GLU A 263 8.56 -5.24 2.08
N ASN A 264 8.99 -4.68 0.97
CA ASN A 264 9.74 -5.39 -0.07
C ASN A 264 9.01 -6.60 -0.70
N GLN A 265 7.68 -6.66 -0.60
CA GLN A 265 6.88 -7.75 -1.16
C GLN A 265 7.08 -7.89 -2.67
N LEU A 266 7.14 -6.76 -3.38
CA LEU A 266 7.37 -6.67 -4.82
C LEU A 266 8.41 -5.60 -5.10
N LYS A 267 9.39 -5.91 -5.95
CA LYS A 267 10.40 -4.96 -6.44
C LYS A 267 10.59 -5.13 -7.95
N LYS A 268 10.89 -4.01 -8.61
CA LYS A 268 11.41 -3.94 -9.98
C LYS A 268 12.82 -3.39 -9.90
N LEU A 269 13.80 -4.24 -10.12
CA LEU A 269 15.22 -3.93 -9.90
C LEU A 269 15.89 -3.57 -11.24
N ASN A 270 16.64 -2.47 -11.25
CA ASN A 270 17.53 -2.14 -12.36
C ASN A 270 18.84 -2.96 -12.27
N SER A 271 19.74 -2.79 -13.24
CA SER A 271 21.04 -3.49 -13.28
C SER A 271 21.94 -3.22 -12.07
N ARG A 272 21.67 -2.22 -11.25
CA ARG A 272 22.40 -1.92 -10.00
C ARG A 272 21.73 -2.52 -8.77
N GLY A 273 20.54 -3.11 -8.91
CA GLY A 273 19.75 -3.61 -7.79
C GLY A 273 18.88 -2.56 -7.09
N ASP A 274 18.73 -1.36 -7.66
CA ASP A 274 17.85 -0.33 -7.11
C ASP A 274 16.39 -0.62 -7.49
N ASN A 275 15.49 -0.50 -6.53
CA ASN A 275 14.07 -0.65 -6.79
C ASN A 275 13.51 0.56 -7.55
N MET A 276 12.97 0.32 -8.72
CA MET A 276 12.44 1.32 -9.64
C MET A 276 10.94 1.59 -9.48
N LEU A 277 10.24 0.84 -8.63
CA LEU A 277 8.82 1.07 -8.39
C LEU A 277 8.59 2.44 -7.75
N ARG A 278 7.74 3.24 -8.36
CA ARG A 278 7.38 4.60 -7.92
C ARG A 278 6.04 4.67 -7.21
N SER A 279 5.37 3.54 -7.08
CA SER A 279 4.08 3.48 -6.39
C SER A 279 4.20 4.00 -4.95
N SER A 280 3.25 4.83 -4.55
CA SER A 280 3.07 5.26 -3.16
C SER A 280 2.45 4.17 -2.28
N GLN A 281 2.13 3.02 -2.85
CA GLN A 281 1.55 1.89 -2.12
C GLN A 281 2.61 1.28 -1.20
N GLY A 282 2.36 1.28 0.10
CA GLY A 282 3.24 0.70 1.09
C GLY A 282 3.17 -0.82 1.17
N SER A 283 2.16 -1.44 0.54
CA SER A 283 1.96 -2.90 0.51
C SER A 283 1.19 -3.31 -0.74
N PHE A 284 1.47 -4.52 -1.22
CA PHE A 284 0.78 -5.15 -2.34
C PHE A 284 -0.17 -6.25 -1.83
N GLY A 285 -1.10 -6.72 -2.66
CA GLY A 285 -2.11 -7.69 -2.27
C GLY A 285 -3.38 -7.02 -1.71
N GLU A 286 -4.12 -6.36 -2.58
CA GLU A 286 -5.21 -5.43 -2.28
C GLU A 286 -6.43 -6.08 -1.63
N PHE A 287 -6.60 -7.39 -1.77
CA PHE A 287 -7.76 -8.08 -1.21
C PHE A 287 -7.81 -8.08 0.31
N ARG A 288 -6.67 -7.90 0.97
CA ARG A 288 -6.59 -7.74 2.42
C ARG A 288 -7.58 -6.70 2.96
N ASP A 289 -7.77 -5.61 2.22
CA ASP A 289 -8.60 -4.49 2.67
C ASP A 289 -10.10 -4.83 2.61
N ILE A 290 -10.51 -5.75 1.72
CA ILE A 290 -11.87 -6.29 1.69
C ILE A 290 -12.14 -7.12 2.94
N ASP A 291 -11.22 -8.00 3.28
CA ASP A 291 -11.33 -8.84 4.47
C ASP A 291 -11.30 -8.00 5.75
N ALA A 292 -10.44 -6.95 5.79
CA ALA A 292 -10.38 -6.04 6.93
C ALA A 292 -11.71 -5.31 7.19
N ALA A 293 -12.52 -5.09 6.17
CA ALA A 293 -13.85 -4.49 6.29
C ALA A 293 -14.94 -5.49 6.72
N ARG A 294 -14.73 -6.79 6.48
CA ARG A 294 -15.74 -7.85 6.69
C ARG A 294 -15.45 -8.73 7.91
N LEU A 295 -14.18 -8.90 8.28
CA LEU A 295 -13.74 -9.80 9.33
C LEU A 295 -13.18 -9.02 10.53
N PRO A 296 -13.20 -9.63 11.74
CA PRO A 296 -12.44 -9.10 12.87
C PRO A 296 -10.96 -8.93 12.49
N LYS A 297 -10.32 -7.88 12.94
CA LYS A 297 -8.90 -7.57 12.62
C LYS A 297 -7.94 -8.74 12.88
N THR A 298 -8.27 -9.60 13.85
CA THR A 298 -7.50 -10.81 14.20
C THR A 298 -7.63 -11.93 13.17
N ALA A 299 -8.63 -11.89 12.29
CA ALA A 299 -8.87 -12.88 11.26
C ALA A 299 -8.33 -12.47 9.88
N VAL A 300 -7.91 -11.21 9.72
CA VAL A 300 -7.31 -10.73 8.48
C VAL A 300 -5.88 -11.25 8.37
N LYS A 301 -5.62 -12.01 7.31
CA LYS A 301 -4.31 -12.57 7.01
C LYS A 301 -3.50 -11.63 6.14
N THR A 302 -2.18 -11.72 6.23
CA THR A 302 -1.27 -11.00 5.33
C THR A 302 -1.29 -11.65 3.94
N PRO A 303 -1.38 -10.88 2.85
CA PRO A 303 -1.21 -11.40 1.49
C PRO A 303 0.13 -12.13 1.36
N GLN A 304 0.13 -13.25 0.64
CA GLN A 304 1.32 -14.04 0.37
C GLN A 304 1.56 -14.06 -1.14
N LEU A 305 2.32 -13.07 -1.60
CA LEU A 305 2.76 -13.04 -3.00
C LEU A 305 3.81 -14.13 -3.20
N ILE A 306 3.61 -14.97 -4.20
CA ILE A 306 4.47 -16.14 -4.41
C ILE A 306 5.16 -16.14 -5.75
N ASP A 307 4.58 -15.51 -6.78
CA ASP A 307 5.17 -15.44 -8.11
C ASP A 307 4.85 -14.11 -8.79
N VAL A 308 5.68 -13.76 -9.77
CA VAL A 308 5.61 -12.51 -10.54
C VAL A 308 5.98 -12.77 -11.98
N ALA A 309 5.28 -12.14 -12.92
CA ALA A 309 5.68 -12.02 -14.31
C ALA A 309 5.44 -10.58 -14.80
N ALA A 310 6.09 -10.22 -15.89
CA ALA A 310 5.86 -8.96 -16.59
C ALA A 310 5.33 -9.27 -18.01
N ASP A 311 4.33 -8.49 -18.45
CA ASP A 311 3.87 -8.56 -19.82
C ASP A 311 4.84 -7.81 -20.77
N SER A 312 4.62 -7.89 -22.09
CA SER A 312 5.47 -7.23 -23.09
C SER A 312 5.49 -5.70 -22.98
N ASP A 313 4.57 -5.09 -22.26
CA ASP A 313 4.49 -3.65 -22.01
C ASP A 313 5.13 -3.26 -20.66
N GLY A 314 5.68 -4.24 -19.93
CA GLY A 314 6.31 -4.06 -18.61
C GLY A 314 5.32 -3.86 -17.47
N ASN A 315 4.01 -4.16 -17.67
CA ASN A 315 3.08 -4.24 -16.57
C ASN A 315 3.38 -5.48 -15.73
N ILE A 316 3.17 -5.36 -14.43
CA ILE A 316 3.57 -6.37 -13.46
C ILE A 316 2.35 -7.14 -13.02
N VAL A 317 2.44 -8.45 -13.04
CA VAL A 317 1.38 -9.35 -12.57
C VAL A 317 1.92 -10.22 -11.46
N VAL A 318 1.18 -10.29 -10.36
CA VAL A 318 1.54 -11.10 -9.20
C VAL A 318 0.39 -11.98 -8.77
N VAL A 319 0.72 -13.14 -8.23
CA VAL A 319 -0.26 -14.06 -7.65
C VAL A 319 -0.15 -14.08 -6.15
N ASP A 320 -1.30 -13.91 -5.47
CA ASP A 320 -1.44 -14.05 -4.04
C ASP A 320 -2.00 -15.44 -3.67
N GLN A 321 -1.17 -16.27 -3.06
CA GLN A 321 -1.57 -17.61 -2.64
C GLN A 321 -2.54 -17.61 -1.45
N GLN A 322 -2.49 -16.60 -0.58
CA GLN A 322 -3.37 -16.53 0.60
C GLN A 322 -4.83 -16.27 0.19
N TYR A 323 -5.05 -15.31 -0.71
CA TYR A 323 -6.39 -14.88 -1.11
C TYR A 323 -6.81 -15.39 -2.48
N LYS A 324 -5.89 -16.02 -3.23
CA LYS A 324 -6.12 -16.58 -4.58
C LYS A 324 -6.50 -15.52 -5.61
N TYR A 325 -5.96 -14.31 -5.48
CA TYR A 325 -6.16 -13.21 -6.42
C TYR A 325 -4.93 -12.97 -7.26
N ILE A 326 -5.18 -12.52 -8.48
CA ILE A 326 -4.17 -12.07 -9.44
C ILE A 326 -4.27 -10.56 -9.52
N SER A 327 -3.20 -9.86 -9.15
CA SER A 327 -3.13 -8.40 -9.16
C SER A 327 -2.27 -7.91 -10.32
N HIS A 328 -2.78 -6.93 -11.05
CA HIS A 328 -2.12 -6.29 -12.18
C HIS A 328 -1.76 -4.86 -11.82
N TYR A 329 -0.50 -4.53 -11.99
CA TYR A 329 0.07 -3.21 -11.77
C TYR A 329 0.66 -2.67 -13.08
N ASP A 330 0.71 -1.36 -13.22
CA ASP A 330 1.48 -0.73 -14.29
C ASP A 330 3.00 -0.90 -14.06
N SER A 331 3.80 -0.45 -15.00
CA SER A 331 5.27 -0.55 -14.92
C SER A 331 5.90 0.27 -13.78
N ASN A 332 5.14 1.14 -13.12
CA ASN A 332 5.54 1.92 -11.94
C ASN A 332 5.05 1.29 -10.62
N GLY A 333 4.24 0.24 -10.69
CA GLY A 333 3.66 -0.46 -9.53
C GLY A 333 2.32 0.11 -9.07
N ASN A 334 1.63 0.93 -9.86
CA ASN A 334 0.29 1.39 -9.53
C ASN A 334 -0.73 0.32 -9.92
N LEU A 335 -1.70 0.07 -9.04
CA LEU A 335 -2.74 -0.93 -9.27
C LEU A 335 -3.62 -0.55 -10.46
N LEU A 336 -3.72 -1.44 -11.43
CA LEU A 336 -4.72 -1.35 -12.49
C LEU A 336 -6.01 -2.04 -12.07
N TYR A 337 -5.94 -3.33 -11.80
CA TYR A 337 -7.06 -4.15 -11.33
C TYR A 337 -6.54 -5.46 -10.72
N PHE A 338 -7.42 -6.15 -10.02
CA PHE A 338 -7.18 -7.53 -9.55
C PHE A 338 -8.45 -8.37 -9.70
N TRP A 339 -8.27 -9.68 -9.84
CA TRP A 339 -9.36 -10.62 -10.13
C TRP A 339 -9.03 -12.03 -9.64
N GLY A 340 -10.00 -12.94 -9.74
CA GLY A 340 -9.86 -14.32 -9.31
C GLY A 340 -10.60 -14.58 -8.01
N GLY A 341 -10.02 -15.41 -7.17
CA GLY A 341 -10.54 -15.79 -5.86
C GLY A 341 -10.49 -17.31 -5.64
N PRO A 342 -10.81 -17.76 -4.41
CA PRO A 342 -10.76 -19.17 -4.06
C PRO A 342 -11.86 -19.97 -4.80
N SER A 343 -11.48 -21.12 -5.38
CA SER A 343 -12.42 -22.11 -5.89
C SER A 343 -13.23 -22.69 -4.71
N SER A 344 -14.54 -22.87 -4.91
CA SER A 344 -15.37 -23.56 -3.93
C SER A 344 -14.98 -25.04 -3.85
N THR A 345 -15.05 -25.61 -2.64
CA THR A 345 -14.76 -27.02 -2.41
C THR A 345 -15.66 -27.92 -3.28
N GLY A 346 -15.06 -28.68 -4.18
CA GLY A 346 -15.72 -29.77 -4.90
C GLY A 346 -15.88 -29.59 -6.41
N THR A 347 -15.69 -28.42 -6.99
CA THR A 347 -15.75 -28.23 -8.46
C THR A 347 -14.65 -27.31 -8.92
N SER A 348 -13.81 -27.77 -9.86
CA SER A 348 -12.88 -26.91 -10.59
C SER A 348 -13.68 -25.94 -11.46
N GLN A 349 -13.53 -24.65 -11.19
CA GLN A 349 -14.16 -23.58 -11.97
C GLN A 349 -13.07 -22.75 -12.61
N VAL A 350 -13.05 -22.71 -13.92
CA VAL A 350 -12.06 -21.90 -14.65
C VAL A 350 -12.16 -20.43 -14.21
N GLY A 351 -11.02 -19.85 -13.85
CA GLY A 351 -10.92 -18.49 -13.31
C GLY A 351 -10.92 -18.39 -11.78
N LEU A 352 -11.25 -19.48 -11.07
CA LEU A 352 -11.07 -19.63 -9.63
C LEU A 352 -9.96 -20.64 -9.37
N MET A 353 -9.23 -20.47 -8.27
CA MET A 353 -8.00 -21.23 -8.01
C MET A 353 -8.04 -21.88 -6.62
N LYS A 354 -7.47 -23.09 -6.52
CA LYS A 354 -7.28 -23.76 -5.23
C LYS A 354 -5.95 -23.38 -4.60
N SER A 355 -4.87 -23.47 -5.38
CA SER A 355 -3.52 -23.17 -4.93
C SER A 355 -2.67 -22.71 -6.12
N PRO A 356 -2.86 -21.47 -6.60
CA PRO A 356 -2.01 -20.94 -7.67
C PRO A 356 -0.57 -20.80 -7.16
N VAL A 357 0.41 -21.20 -7.97
CA VAL A 357 1.83 -21.24 -7.57
C VAL A 357 2.76 -20.53 -8.52
N ALA A 358 2.42 -20.44 -9.81
CA ALA A 358 3.24 -19.77 -10.81
C ALA A 358 2.36 -19.13 -11.89
N LEU A 359 2.90 -18.12 -12.55
CA LEU A 359 2.27 -17.46 -13.69
C LEU A 359 3.33 -16.99 -14.70
N ASP A 360 2.96 -16.98 -15.97
CA ASP A 360 3.80 -16.42 -17.03
C ASP A 360 2.95 -15.98 -18.22
N PHE A 361 3.56 -15.24 -19.15
CA PHE A 361 2.94 -14.74 -20.37
C PHE A 361 3.57 -15.36 -21.60
N ASN A 362 2.75 -15.58 -22.62
CA ASN A 362 3.26 -15.91 -23.95
C ASN A 362 3.48 -14.64 -24.81
N SER A 363 4.01 -14.82 -26.03
CA SER A 363 4.29 -13.74 -26.98
C SER A 363 3.07 -12.88 -27.35
N ARG A 364 1.85 -13.36 -27.10
CA ARG A 364 0.58 -12.66 -27.35
C ARG A 364 -0.03 -12.02 -26.12
N ASN A 365 0.72 -11.92 -25.03
CA ASN A 365 0.23 -11.44 -23.72
C ASN A 365 -0.98 -12.25 -23.21
N GLU A 366 -1.06 -13.55 -23.52
CA GLU A 366 -1.98 -14.46 -22.88
C GLU A 366 -1.35 -14.94 -21.57
N LEU A 367 -2.12 -14.88 -20.49
CA LEU A 367 -1.65 -15.22 -19.14
C LEU A 367 -1.90 -16.71 -18.86
N TYR A 368 -0.90 -17.39 -18.37
CA TYR A 368 -0.95 -18.77 -17.93
C TYR A 368 -0.74 -18.81 -16.41
N ILE A 369 -1.61 -19.54 -15.71
CA ILE A 369 -1.56 -19.68 -14.25
C ILE A 369 -1.55 -21.15 -13.89
N LEU A 370 -0.53 -21.57 -13.16
CA LEU A 370 -0.35 -22.96 -12.70
C LEU A 370 -0.96 -23.12 -11.30
N ASP A 371 -1.80 -24.15 -11.12
CA ASP A 371 -2.38 -24.53 -9.84
C ASP A 371 -1.83 -25.89 -9.38
N ASP A 372 -1.17 -25.93 -8.20
CA ASP A 372 -0.50 -27.12 -7.69
C ASP A 372 -1.43 -28.14 -7.03
N GLN A 373 -2.68 -27.77 -6.75
CA GLN A 373 -3.70 -28.69 -6.21
C GLN A 373 -4.63 -29.22 -7.31
N GLU A 374 -4.92 -28.39 -8.32
CA GLU A 374 -5.69 -28.86 -9.48
C GLU A 374 -4.80 -29.57 -10.50
N ASN A 375 -3.48 -29.35 -10.44
CA ASN A 375 -2.47 -29.91 -11.33
C ASN A 375 -2.75 -29.56 -12.81
N VAL A 376 -3.16 -28.33 -13.07
CA VAL A 376 -3.47 -27.81 -14.40
C VAL A 376 -2.93 -26.40 -14.54
N ILE A 377 -2.82 -25.97 -15.79
CA ILE A 377 -2.58 -24.58 -16.16
C ILE A 377 -3.88 -24.02 -16.69
N GLN A 378 -4.35 -22.93 -16.14
CA GLN A 378 -5.46 -22.15 -16.67
C GLN A 378 -4.92 -21.04 -17.56
N LYS A 379 -5.41 -20.97 -18.80
CA LYS A 379 -5.00 -19.99 -19.80
C LYS A 379 -6.05 -18.90 -19.95
N PHE A 380 -5.60 -17.63 -19.95
CA PHE A 380 -6.45 -16.45 -20.05
C PHE A 380 -5.98 -15.51 -21.15
N ARG A 381 -6.92 -14.78 -21.73
CA ARG A 381 -6.63 -13.66 -22.62
C ARG A 381 -7.30 -12.38 -22.15
N LEU A 382 -6.77 -11.24 -22.53
CA LEU A 382 -7.40 -9.95 -22.26
C LEU A 382 -8.78 -9.87 -22.93
N SER A 383 -9.76 -9.41 -22.18
CA SER A 383 -11.07 -9.02 -22.70
C SER A 383 -10.96 -7.74 -23.53
N GLU A 384 -12.06 -7.30 -24.15
CA GLU A 384 -12.09 -5.98 -24.81
C GLU A 384 -11.79 -4.84 -23.82
N PHE A 385 -12.37 -4.91 -22.62
CA PHE A 385 -12.08 -3.96 -21.53
C PHE A 385 -10.61 -3.99 -21.14
N GLY A 386 -10.06 -5.17 -20.87
CA GLY A 386 -8.65 -5.33 -20.48
C GLY A 386 -7.69 -4.80 -21.54
N ARG A 387 -7.94 -5.07 -22.82
CA ARG A 387 -7.12 -4.53 -23.93
C ARG A 387 -7.16 -3.02 -24.02
N LYS A 388 -8.34 -2.39 -23.86
CA LYS A 388 -8.45 -0.92 -23.83
C LYS A 388 -7.67 -0.31 -22.66
N VAL A 389 -7.73 -0.92 -21.49
CA VAL A 389 -6.94 -0.47 -20.33
C VAL A 389 -5.44 -0.61 -20.58
N ALA A 390 -5.00 -1.76 -21.09
CA ALA A 390 -3.58 -2.01 -21.36
C ALA A 390 -3.03 -1.03 -22.42
N GLU A 391 -3.74 -0.86 -23.54
CA GLU A 391 -3.35 0.06 -24.60
C GLU A 391 -3.35 1.52 -24.16
N ALA A 392 -4.39 1.96 -23.44
CA ALA A 392 -4.45 3.32 -22.90
C ALA A 392 -3.32 3.60 -21.92
N ASN A 393 -3.03 2.64 -21.02
CA ASN A 393 -1.92 2.74 -20.08
C ASN A 393 -0.56 2.82 -20.78
N LYS A 394 -0.33 1.94 -21.77
CA LYS A 394 0.88 1.95 -22.60
C LYS A 394 1.11 3.31 -23.28
N LEU A 395 0.08 3.82 -23.97
CA LEU A 395 0.15 5.12 -24.64
C LEU A 395 0.42 6.26 -23.65
N THR A 396 -0.20 6.22 -22.48
CA THR A 396 0.04 7.21 -21.41
C THR A 396 1.49 7.18 -20.93
N LEU A 397 2.04 6.00 -20.68
CA LEU A 397 3.43 5.82 -20.23
C LEU A 397 4.45 6.22 -21.29
N GLN A 398 4.11 6.05 -22.57
CA GLN A 398 4.93 6.48 -23.70
C GLN A 398 4.80 7.97 -24.03
N GLY A 399 3.85 8.68 -23.39
CA GLY A 399 3.63 10.10 -23.59
C GLY A 399 2.70 10.46 -24.75
N PHE A 400 2.01 9.46 -25.35
CA PHE A 400 1.00 9.68 -26.40
C PHE A 400 -0.36 10.02 -25.79
N TYR A 401 -0.43 11.19 -25.16
CA TYR A 401 -1.57 11.59 -24.32
C TYR A 401 -2.87 11.83 -25.10
N GLU A 402 -2.81 12.27 -26.35
CA GLU A 402 -4.01 12.51 -27.18
C GLU A 402 -4.68 11.21 -27.60
N GLU A 403 -3.89 10.20 -27.93
CA GLU A 403 -4.36 8.87 -28.28
C GLU A 403 -4.91 8.14 -27.06
N SER A 404 -4.18 8.18 -25.94
CA SER A 404 -4.59 7.55 -24.70
C SER A 404 -5.87 8.15 -24.12
N GLU A 405 -6.09 9.47 -24.25
CA GLU A 405 -7.27 10.16 -23.77
C GLU A 405 -8.57 9.56 -24.36
N LYS A 406 -8.57 9.23 -25.66
CA LYS A 406 -9.74 8.64 -26.33
C LYS A 406 -10.11 7.31 -25.69
N LEU A 407 -9.10 6.45 -25.48
CA LEU A 407 -9.30 5.14 -24.87
C LEU A 407 -9.71 5.26 -23.39
N TRP A 408 -9.08 6.16 -22.63
CA TRP A 408 -9.48 6.39 -21.24
C TRP A 408 -10.91 6.90 -21.11
N ARG A 409 -11.37 7.76 -22.02
CA ARG A 409 -12.80 8.19 -22.06
C ARG A 409 -13.74 7.02 -22.35
N GLU A 410 -13.35 6.07 -23.20
CA GLU A 410 -14.11 4.85 -23.44
C GLU A 410 -14.16 3.96 -22.20
N VAL A 411 -13.04 3.78 -21.51
CA VAL A 411 -12.96 3.02 -20.25
C VAL A 411 -13.86 3.64 -19.19
N LEU A 412 -13.86 4.98 -19.04
CA LEU A 412 -14.72 5.67 -18.09
C LEU A 412 -16.22 5.59 -18.41
N ARG A 413 -16.60 5.43 -19.70
CA ARG A 413 -18.00 5.14 -20.05
C ARG A 413 -18.46 3.77 -19.54
N LEU A 414 -17.54 2.83 -19.41
CA LEU A 414 -17.79 1.50 -18.87
C LEU A 414 -17.77 1.49 -17.35
N ASN A 415 -16.87 2.29 -16.74
CA ASN A 415 -16.74 2.44 -15.31
C ASN A 415 -16.24 3.84 -14.93
N ALA A 416 -17.14 4.68 -14.42
CA ALA A 416 -16.89 6.09 -14.12
C ALA A 416 -15.92 6.32 -12.93
N GLU A 417 -15.71 5.32 -12.08
CA GLU A 417 -14.84 5.41 -10.88
C GLU A 417 -13.48 4.72 -11.08
N PHE A 418 -13.12 4.41 -12.32
CA PHE A 418 -11.82 3.77 -12.60
C PHE A 418 -10.69 4.79 -12.45
N ALA A 419 -10.06 4.82 -11.28
CA ALA A 419 -9.03 5.80 -10.92
C ALA A 419 -7.86 5.89 -11.92
N PRO A 420 -7.30 4.78 -12.47
CA PRO A 420 -6.23 4.88 -13.47
C PRO A 420 -6.63 5.63 -14.74
N ALA A 421 -7.90 5.50 -15.19
CA ALA A 421 -8.38 6.25 -16.35
C ALA A 421 -8.55 7.74 -16.06
N ILE A 422 -9.03 8.09 -14.86
CA ILE A 422 -9.12 9.48 -14.42
C ILE A 422 -7.73 10.09 -14.34
N GLU A 423 -6.75 9.35 -13.82
CA GLU A 423 -5.35 9.78 -13.76
C GLU A 423 -4.74 9.97 -15.15
N GLY A 424 -4.98 9.04 -16.09
CA GLY A 424 -4.52 9.17 -17.48
C GLY A 424 -5.10 10.41 -18.16
N LEU A 425 -6.38 10.74 -17.92
CA LEU A 425 -6.99 12.00 -18.39
C LEU A 425 -6.37 13.23 -17.73
N ALA A 426 -6.05 13.15 -16.44
CA ALA A 426 -5.40 14.23 -15.70
C ALA A 426 -4.03 14.55 -16.30
N GLN A 427 -3.24 13.51 -16.63
CA GLN A 427 -1.93 13.67 -17.28
C GLN A 427 -2.08 14.27 -18.68
N ALA A 428 -3.08 13.85 -19.47
CA ALA A 428 -3.36 14.42 -20.77
C ALA A 428 -3.74 15.91 -20.68
N ALA A 429 -4.61 16.28 -19.75
CA ALA A 429 -5.00 17.67 -19.50
C ALA A 429 -3.78 18.52 -19.05
N TYR A 430 -2.93 17.97 -18.17
CA TYR A 430 -1.72 18.65 -17.70
C TYR A 430 -0.77 18.96 -18.85
N LYS A 431 -0.55 18.02 -19.76
CA LYS A 431 0.31 18.20 -20.94
C LYS A 431 -0.26 19.17 -21.97
N LYS A 432 -1.59 19.34 -22.01
CA LYS A 432 -2.27 20.37 -22.80
C LYS A 432 -2.29 21.74 -22.12
N GLU A 433 -1.59 21.90 -20.99
CA GLU A 433 -1.56 23.12 -20.18
C GLU A 433 -2.93 23.53 -19.61
N GLN A 434 -3.88 22.59 -19.57
CA GLN A 434 -5.20 22.76 -18.96
C GLN A 434 -5.12 22.47 -17.44
N TYR A 435 -4.33 23.27 -16.73
CA TYR A 435 -3.95 22.95 -15.35
C TYR A 435 -5.11 22.92 -14.35
N ASP A 436 -6.17 23.72 -14.54
CA ASP A 436 -7.35 23.69 -13.69
C ASP A 436 -8.14 22.36 -13.84
N GLU A 437 -8.29 21.88 -15.09
CA GLU A 437 -8.93 20.58 -15.38
C GLU A 437 -8.04 19.45 -14.86
N ALA A 438 -6.73 19.49 -15.13
CA ALA A 438 -5.77 18.51 -14.64
C ALA A 438 -5.81 18.40 -13.12
N ARG A 439 -5.83 19.53 -12.40
CA ARG A 439 -5.91 19.57 -10.93
C ARG A 439 -7.17 18.87 -10.40
N GLN A 440 -8.33 19.14 -11.01
CA GLN A 440 -9.60 18.52 -10.61
C GLN A 440 -9.59 17.00 -10.87
N LEU A 441 -9.04 16.57 -12.00
CA LEU A 441 -8.92 15.16 -12.36
C LEU A 441 -7.91 14.43 -11.46
N PHE A 442 -6.76 15.03 -11.13
CA PHE A 442 -5.82 14.45 -10.16
C PHE A 442 -6.44 14.34 -8.75
N GLU A 443 -7.26 15.32 -8.33
CA GLU A 443 -8.02 15.24 -7.07
C GLU A 443 -9.01 14.07 -7.10
N ALA A 444 -9.73 13.90 -8.22
CA ALA A 444 -10.68 12.81 -8.42
C ALA A 444 -9.97 11.43 -8.47
N ALA A 445 -8.79 11.35 -9.06
CA ALA A 445 -7.97 10.15 -9.10
C ALA A 445 -7.29 9.79 -7.76
N GLY A 446 -7.22 10.74 -6.81
CA GLY A 446 -6.49 10.55 -5.56
C GLY A 446 -4.99 10.81 -5.66
N ASN A 447 -4.50 11.33 -6.78
CA ASN A 447 -3.09 11.61 -7.01
C ASN A 447 -2.69 12.99 -6.45
N GLN A 448 -2.14 12.99 -5.23
CA GLN A 448 -1.70 14.22 -4.55
C GLN A 448 -0.50 14.89 -5.24
N ALA A 449 0.40 14.11 -5.82
CA ALA A 449 1.59 14.64 -6.49
C ALA A 449 1.18 15.40 -7.75
N GLY A 450 0.40 14.77 -8.64
CA GLY A 450 -0.10 15.41 -9.85
C GLY A 450 -0.98 16.64 -9.57
N TYR A 451 -1.85 16.55 -8.53
CA TYR A 451 -2.61 17.71 -8.05
C TYR A 451 -1.70 18.87 -7.67
N SER A 452 -0.64 18.59 -6.91
CA SER A 452 0.30 19.60 -6.43
C SER A 452 1.11 20.23 -7.58
N GLU A 453 1.50 19.45 -8.58
CA GLU A 453 2.19 19.93 -9.77
C GLU A 453 1.27 20.84 -10.60
N ALA A 454 0.05 20.41 -10.87
CA ALA A 454 -0.92 21.25 -11.58
C ALA A 454 -1.24 22.55 -10.82
N PHE A 455 -1.38 22.47 -9.50
CA PHE A 455 -1.61 23.64 -8.66
C PHE A 455 -0.39 24.59 -8.64
N TRP A 456 0.82 24.06 -8.70
CA TRP A 456 2.03 24.89 -8.83
C TRP A 456 1.99 25.75 -10.09
N GLU A 457 1.62 25.16 -11.25
CA GLU A 457 1.54 25.88 -12.53
C GLU A 457 0.43 26.96 -12.48
N ILE A 458 -0.73 26.67 -11.93
CA ILE A 458 -1.82 27.65 -11.72
C ILE A 458 -1.32 28.82 -10.86
N ARG A 459 -0.64 28.52 -9.75
CA ARG A 459 -0.09 29.53 -8.84
C ARG A 459 0.98 30.38 -9.53
N LEU A 460 1.85 29.74 -10.34
CA LEU A 460 2.89 30.41 -11.10
C LEU A 460 2.28 31.37 -12.14
N GLN A 461 1.30 30.92 -12.91
CA GLN A 461 0.58 31.76 -13.88
C GLN A 461 -0.10 32.96 -13.19
N TRP A 462 -0.78 32.71 -12.08
CA TRP A 462 -1.41 33.76 -11.30
C TRP A 462 -0.37 34.77 -10.78
N PHE A 463 0.76 34.33 -10.27
CA PHE A 463 1.81 35.18 -9.76
C PHE A 463 2.42 36.03 -10.89
N GLN A 464 2.70 35.42 -12.04
CA GLN A 464 3.22 36.12 -13.20
C GLN A 464 2.25 37.22 -13.69
N ALA A 465 0.96 36.91 -13.79
CA ALA A 465 -0.05 37.86 -14.20
C ALA A 465 -0.21 39.04 -13.23
N ASN A 466 0.03 38.81 -11.93
CA ASN A 466 -0.23 39.80 -10.90
C ASN A 466 1.07 40.43 -10.33
N PHE A 467 2.25 40.03 -10.82
CA PHE A 467 3.55 40.40 -10.25
C PHE A 467 3.72 41.92 -10.14
N SER A 468 3.39 42.67 -11.20
CA SER A 468 3.62 44.12 -11.27
C SER A 468 2.90 44.90 -10.15
N TRP A 469 1.61 44.59 -9.93
CA TRP A 469 0.85 45.28 -8.89
C TRP A 469 1.23 44.80 -7.48
N ILE A 470 1.57 43.50 -7.30
CA ILE A 470 2.03 42.96 -6.01
C ILE A 470 3.37 43.63 -5.65
N ALA A 471 4.32 43.67 -6.56
CA ALA A 471 5.60 44.32 -6.34
C ALA A 471 5.42 45.79 -5.99
N THR A 472 4.53 46.50 -6.72
CA THR A 472 4.18 47.89 -6.42
C THR A 472 3.56 48.06 -5.04
N LEU A 473 2.62 47.19 -4.67
CA LEU A 473 1.98 47.20 -3.36
C LEU A 473 3.00 46.98 -2.24
N VAL A 474 3.89 46.00 -2.38
CA VAL A 474 4.97 45.73 -1.41
C VAL A 474 5.88 46.93 -1.26
N LEU A 475 6.27 47.54 -2.38
CA LEU A 475 7.09 48.75 -2.37
C LEU A 475 6.39 49.91 -1.65
N VAL A 476 5.11 50.15 -1.98
CA VAL A 476 4.32 51.22 -1.34
C VAL A 476 4.20 50.97 0.16
N VAL A 477 3.86 49.73 0.59
CA VAL A 477 3.78 49.35 1.99
C VAL A 477 5.13 49.54 2.70
N PHE A 478 6.23 49.12 2.06
CA PHE A 478 7.57 49.31 2.60
C PHE A 478 7.88 50.82 2.79
N VAL A 479 7.63 51.64 1.80
CA VAL A 479 7.81 53.10 1.88
C VAL A 479 6.93 53.71 2.99
N LEU A 480 5.65 53.31 3.07
CA LEU A 480 4.75 53.76 4.12
C LEU A 480 5.21 53.35 5.54
N VAL A 481 5.74 52.12 5.69
CA VAL A 481 6.29 51.67 6.99
C VAL A 481 7.51 52.51 7.37
N VAL A 482 8.45 52.72 6.46
CA VAL A 482 9.66 53.55 6.69
C VAL A 482 9.29 54.98 6.98
N LEU A 483 8.35 55.58 6.23
CA LEU A 483 7.90 56.95 6.48
C LEU A 483 7.05 57.08 7.73
N SER A 484 6.36 56.03 8.18
CA SER A 484 5.46 56.04 9.32
C SER A 484 6.19 56.42 10.64
N ASP A 485 7.49 56.13 10.74
CA ASP A 485 8.30 56.50 11.88
C ASP A 485 8.64 58.01 11.92
N LYS A 486 8.57 58.66 10.76
CA LYS A 486 8.76 60.12 10.67
C LYS A 486 7.44 60.89 10.77
N TRP A 487 6.28 60.25 10.60
CA TRP A 487 4.98 60.91 10.55
C TRP A 487 4.37 61.12 11.93
N PRO A 488 4.16 62.41 12.35
CA PRO A 488 3.67 62.71 13.72
C PRO A 488 2.25 62.16 13.97
N THR A 489 1.41 62.08 12.92
CA THR A 489 0.07 61.49 13.04
C THR A 489 0.09 59.99 13.28
N ALA A 490 1.01 59.25 12.63
CA ALA A 490 1.20 57.83 12.86
C ALA A 490 1.69 57.55 14.30
N LYS A 491 2.59 58.37 14.82
CA LYS A 491 3.02 58.31 16.24
C LYS A 491 1.87 58.57 17.21
N LYS A 492 1.01 59.56 16.92
CA LYS A 492 -0.18 59.83 17.70
C LYS A 492 -1.19 58.69 17.67
N LEU A 493 -1.40 58.06 16.51
CA LEU A 493 -2.28 56.93 16.35
C LEU A 493 -1.77 55.68 17.11
N ARG A 494 -0.47 55.39 17.01
CA ARG A 494 0.19 54.30 17.77
C ARG A 494 0.10 54.58 19.29
N ALA A 495 0.29 55.83 19.74
CA ALA A 495 0.14 56.22 21.12
C ALA A 495 -1.32 56.08 21.60
N LYS A 496 -2.32 56.49 20.79
CA LYS A 496 -3.74 56.32 21.07
C LYS A 496 -4.15 54.84 21.16
N TRP A 497 -3.59 53.99 20.28
CA TRP A 497 -3.79 52.55 20.33
C TRP A 497 -3.17 51.92 21.57
N ARG A 498 -1.93 52.32 21.93
CA ARG A 498 -1.22 51.83 23.11
C ARG A 498 -1.92 52.26 24.43
N ASN A 499 -2.52 53.44 24.46
CA ASN A 499 -3.18 54.01 25.65
C ASN A 499 -4.70 53.72 25.69
N ARG A 500 -5.24 52.93 24.77
CA ARG A 500 -6.66 52.54 24.78
C ARG A 500 -6.95 51.72 26.03
N LYS A 501 -7.94 52.16 26.84
CA LYS A 501 -8.39 51.38 28.00
C LYS A 501 -8.72 49.97 27.57
N ARG A 502 -8.05 49.00 28.14
CA ARG A 502 -8.23 47.59 27.84
C ARG A 502 -9.57 47.14 28.38
N SER A 503 -10.33 46.42 27.57
CA SER A 503 -11.64 45.87 27.96
C SER A 503 -11.51 45.02 29.24
N GLN A 504 -12.42 45.22 30.16
CA GLN A 504 -12.55 44.46 31.42
C GLN A 504 -13.54 43.29 31.28
N HIS A 505 -14.07 43.05 30.07
CA HIS A 505 -15.00 41.95 29.85
C HIS A 505 -14.33 40.60 30.15
N PRO A 506 -14.95 39.74 30.99
CA PRO A 506 -14.32 38.50 31.49
C PRO A 506 -13.84 37.59 30.35
N VAL A 507 -14.59 37.44 29.27
CA VAL A 507 -14.19 36.61 28.10
C VAL A 507 -12.89 37.13 27.46
N ILE A 508 -12.79 38.45 27.26
CA ILE A 508 -11.59 39.06 26.67
C ILE A 508 -10.40 38.94 27.64
N LEU A 509 -10.65 39.01 28.93
CA LEU A 509 -9.62 38.85 29.96
C LEU A 509 -9.03 37.44 29.94
N HIS A 510 -9.87 36.40 29.88
CA HIS A 510 -9.44 35.00 29.80
C HIS A 510 -8.71 34.70 28.50
N PHE A 511 -9.19 35.21 27.37
CA PHE A 511 -8.53 35.05 26.07
C PHE A 511 -7.14 35.70 26.05
N ARG A 512 -7.04 36.89 26.66
CA ARG A 512 -5.76 37.60 26.82
C ARG A 512 -4.81 36.86 27.76
N HIS A 513 -5.32 36.17 28.77
CA HIS A 513 -4.52 35.33 29.64
C HIS A 513 -3.95 34.11 28.90
N ALA A 514 -4.69 33.50 27.98
CA ALA A 514 -4.17 32.43 27.11
C ALA A 514 -2.97 32.89 26.27
N PHE A 515 -3.05 34.08 25.65
CA PHE A 515 -1.90 34.69 24.97
C PHE A 515 -0.73 35.04 25.90
N TYR A 516 -1.04 35.40 27.17
CA TYR A 516 -0.01 35.69 28.17
C TYR A 516 0.77 34.43 28.53
N ILE A 517 0.09 33.30 28.71
CA ILE A 517 0.69 31.99 28.98
C ILE A 517 1.67 31.59 27.86
N LEU A 518 1.34 31.85 26.60
CA LEU A 518 2.23 31.51 25.48
C LEU A 518 3.59 32.23 25.56
N ARG A 519 3.65 33.43 26.16
CA ARG A 519 4.87 34.23 26.26
C ARG A 519 5.56 34.12 27.63
N HIS A 520 4.76 33.88 28.65
CA HIS A 520 5.17 33.82 30.05
C HIS A 520 4.51 32.63 30.74
N PRO A 521 4.92 31.38 30.35
CA PRO A 521 4.22 30.17 30.83
C PRO A 521 4.32 30.02 32.36
N VAL A 522 5.47 30.31 32.94
CA VAL A 522 5.71 30.25 34.39
C VAL A 522 4.70 31.13 35.14
N ASP A 523 4.69 32.43 34.87
CA ASP A 523 3.80 33.38 35.55
C ASP A 523 2.33 33.12 35.22
N GLY A 524 2.06 32.67 34.01
CA GLY A 524 0.72 32.37 33.52
C GLY A 524 0.06 31.22 34.27
N PHE A 525 0.75 30.08 34.41
CA PHE A 525 0.24 28.94 35.17
C PHE A 525 0.22 29.18 36.67
N THR A 526 1.20 29.91 37.22
CA THR A 526 1.19 30.36 38.61
C THR A 526 -0.03 31.24 38.91
N ALA A 527 -0.40 32.13 37.97
CA ALA A 527 -1.58 32.98 38.13
C ALA A 527 -2.92 32.20 38.05
N ILE A 528 -2.99 31.07 37.32
CA ILE A 528 -4.17 30.18 37.39
C ILE A 528 -4.34 29.63 38.80
N ARG A 529 -3.26 29.17 39.42
CA ARG A 529 -3.28 28.56 40.74
C ARG A 529 -3.54 29.56 41.88
N TYR A 530 -2.75 30.65 41.94
CA TYR A 530 -2.75 31.57 43.10
C TYR A 530 -3.66 32.78 42.94
N GLU A 531 -3.83 33.30 41.72
CA GLU A 531 -4.68 34.47 41.45
C GLU A 531 -6.07 34.07 40.92
N GLY A 532 -6.34 32.78 40.71
CA GLY A 532 -7.61 32.29 40.19
C GLY A 532 -7.93 32.74 38.77
N LYS A 533 -6.91 33.15 37.99
CA LYS A 533 -7.07 33.52 36.59
C LYS A 533 -7.43 32.28 35.76
N GLY A 534 -8.66 32.22 35.35
CA GLY A 534 -9.24 31.07 34.62
C GLY A 534 -10.43 30.48 35.34
N THR A 535 -11.41 30.05 34.58
CA THR A 535 -12.63 29.43 35.07
C THR A 535 -12.90 28.16 34.29
N TYR A 536 -13.74 27.25 34.80
CA TYR A 536 -14.19 26.08 34.06
C TYR A 536 -14.81 26.47 32.71
N TRP A 537 -15.57 27.59 32.66
CA TRP A 537 -16.14 28.07 31.40
C TRP A 537 -15.09 28.53 30.39
N SER A 538 -14.02 29.19 30.84
CA SER A 538 -12.93 29.58 29.94
C SER A 538 -12.14 28.37 29.44
N ALA A 539 -11.91 27.37 30.29
CA ALA A 539 -11.29 26.13 29.93
C ALA A 539 -12.15 25.36 28.91
N ALA A 540 -13.46 25.22 29.18
CA ALA A 540 -14.41 24.59 28.25
C ALA A 540 -14.44 25.30 26.88
N ALA A 541 -14.46 26.63 26.86
CA ALA A 541 -14.42 27.43 25.65
C ALA A 541 -13.12 27.16 24.83
N ILE A 542 -11.96 27.06 25.50
CA ILE A 542 -10.69 26.72 24.85
C ILE A 542 -10.73 25.29 24.30
N ILE A 543 -11.20 24.31 25.06
CA ILE A 543 -11.29 22.92 24.64
C ILE A 543 -12.22 22.77 23.44
N ILE A 544 -13.37 23.43 23.44
CA ILE A 544 -14.26 23.47 22.28
C ILE A 544 -13.54 24.13 21.09
N GLY A 545 -12.82 25.23 21.32
CA GLY A 545 -12.03 25.89 20.30
C GLY A 545 -10.92 24.99 19.72
N VAL A 546 -10.24 24.19 20.55
CA VAL A 546 -9.26 23.20 20.12
C VAL A 546 -9.92 22.11 19.27
N TYR A 547 -11.06 21.60 19.72
CA TYR A 547 -11.81 20.60 18.92
C TYR A 547 -12.25 21.15 17.56
N VAL A 548 -12.75 22.39 17.54
CA VAL A 548 -13.07 23.08 16.26
C VAL A 548 -11.82 23.26 15.40
N ALA A 549 -10.67 23.59 16.00
CA ALA A 549 -9.41 23.70 15.26
C ALA A 549 -8.97 22.35 14.66
N LEU A 550 -9.16 21.25 15.39
CA LEU A 550 -8.91 19.89 14.87
C LEU A 550 -9.86 19.56 13.71
N LEU A 551 -11.15 19.89 13.84
CA LEU A 551 -12.10 19.70 12.73
C LEU A 551 -11.73 20.57 11.51
N ILE A 552 -11.36 21.84 11.73
CA ILE A 552 -10.88 22.69 10.63
C ILE A 552 -9.64 22.07 9.96
N ARG A 553 -8.72 21.52 10.73
CA ARG A 553 -7.57 20.80 10.19
C ARG A 553 -8.00 19.63 9.28
N GLU A 554 -8.94 18.81 9.72
CA GLU A 554 -9.42 17.66 8.94
C GLU A 554 -10.15 18.07 7.65
N PHE A 555 -10.97 19.14 7.70
CA PHE A 555 -11.78 19.53 6.55
C PHE A 555 -11.13 20.59 5.65
N ALA A 556 -10.31 21.46 6.18
CA ALA A 556 -9.75 22.61 5.46
C ALA A 556 -8.31 22.42 5.03
N THR A 557 -7.61 21.37 5.44
CA THR A 557 -6.27 21.08 4.91
C THR A 557 -6.35 20.72 3.44
N SER A 558 -5.42 21.25 2.65
CA SER A 558 -5.34 21.02 1.19
C SER A 558 -5.16 19.55 0.86
N PHE A 559 -5.74 19.14 -0.26
CA PHE A 559 -5.56 17.81 -0.83
C PHE A 559 -4.07 17.45 -1.04
N SER A 560 -3.20 18.43 -1.32
CA SER A 560 -1.74 18.22 -1.42
C SER A 560 -1.11 17.58 -0.18
N PHE A 561 -1.71 17.76 1.00
CA PHE A 561 -1.17 17.32 2.30
C PHE A 561 -1.98 16.19 2.95
N GLN A 562 -3.24 16.04 2.58
CA GLN A 562 -4.14 15.06 3.17
C GLN A 562 -5.12 14.55 2.12
N LEU A 563 -5.20 13.22 1.94
CA LEU A 563 -6.25 12.61 1.14
C LEU A 563 -7.62 12.95 1.74
N LYS A 564 -8.51 13.49 0.92
CA LYS A 564 -9.89 13.76 1.34
C LYS A 564 -10.66 12.45 1.39
N GLY A 565 -10.72 11.86 2.56
CA GLY A 565 -11.52 10.68 2.86
C GLY A 565 -12.75 11.02 3.70
N TYR A 566 -13.48 10.00 4.09
CA TYR A 566 -14.59 10.14 5.03
C TYR A 566 -14.05 10.50 6.42
N VAL A 567 -14.32 11.74 6.87
CA VAL A 567 -13.95 12.19 8.22
C VAL A 567 -15.04 11.81 9.21
N ASN A 568 -14.73 10.91 10.11
CA ASN A 568 -15.64 10.58 11.20
C ASN A 568 -15.48 11.55 12.38
N ILE A 569 -16.40 12.50 12.47
CA ILE A 569 -16.40 13.53 13.52
C ILE A 569 -16.38 12.91 14.93
N TYR A 570 -17.09 11.78 15.13
CA TYR A 570 -17.10 11.08 16.42
C TYR A 570 -15.74 10.48 16.77
N THR A 571 -14.99 10.00 15.79
CA THR A 571 -13.64 9.50 16.00
C THR A 571 -12.71 10.62 16.46
N VAL A 572 -12.73 11.77 15.78
CA VAL A 572 -11.95 12.96 16.16
C VAL A 572 -12.33 13.42 17.58
N PHE A 573 -13.64 13.48 17.88
CA PHE A 573 -14.14 13.81 19.20
C PHE A 573 -13.59 12.84 20.27
N THR A 574 -13.81 11.53 20.06
CA THR A 574 -13.44 10.52 21.05
C THR A 574 -11.92 10.50 21.27
N GLN A 575 -11.13 10.52 20.21
CA GLN A 575 -9.67 10.52 20.31
C GLN A 575 -9.16 11.74 21.08
N PHE A 576 -9.71 12.92 20.83
CA PHE A 576 -9.29 14.13 21.51
C PHE A 576 -9.74 14.18 22.98
N PHE A 577 -11.05 14.02 23.23
CA PHE A 577 -11.62 14.17 24.56
C PHE A 577 -11.20 13.07 25.53
N VAL A 578 -11.14 11.82 25.07
CA VAL A 578 -10.72 10.70 25.90
C VAL A 578 -9.27 10.89 26.34
N VAL A 579 -8.38 11.23 25.42
CA VAL A 579 -6.96 11.44 25.74
C VAL A 579 -6.80 12.63 26.69
N TRP A 580 -7.45 13.75 26.42
CA TRP A 580 -7.34 14.93 27.26
C TRP A 580 -7.90 14.71 28.66
N ILE A 581 -9.11 14.15 28.81
CA ILE A 581 -9.71 13.94 30.14
C ILE A 581 -8.95 12.88 30.94
N THR A 582 -8.45 11.84 30.26
CA THR A 582 -7.61 10.82 30.90
C THR A 582 -6.31 11.42 31.40
N TRP A 583 -5.68 12.34 30.64
CA TRP A 583 -4.53 13.10 31.08
C TRP A 583 -4.85 13.89 32.37
N VAL A 584 -5.96 14.64 32.39
CA VAL A 584 -6.35 15.46 33.57
C VAL A 584 -6.55 14.58 34.80
N ILE A 585 -7.26 13.46 34.66
CA ILE A 585 -7.53 12.53 35.76
C ILE A 585 -6.23 11.85 36.21
N ALA A 586 -5.44 11.32 35.30
CA ALA A 586 -4.18 10.62 35.60
C ALA A 586 -3.19 11.57 36.30
N ASN A 587 -3.01 12.79 35.77
CA ASN A 587 -2.10 13.77 36.35
C ASN A 587 -2.51 14.18 37.75
N TYR A 588 -3.82 14.40 38.00
CA TYR A 588 -4.33 14.70 39.32
C TYR A 588 -4.13 13.52 40.30
N LEU A 589 -4.41 12.28 39.87
CA LEU A 589 -4.24 11.08 40.71
C LEU A 589 -2.77 10.86 41.08
N VAL A 590 -1.87 10.93 40.11
CA VAL A 590 -0.41 10.82 40.36
C VAL A 590 0.07 11.91 41.28
N SER A 591 -0.35 13.15 41.05
CA SER A 591 0.06 14.28 41.86
C SER A 591 -0.47 14.20 43.30
N SER A 592 -1.65 13.62 43.49
CA SER A 592 -2.21 13.40 44.85
C SER A 592 -1.39 12.39 45.66
N ILE A 593 -0.72 11.44 44.99
CA ILE A 593 0.18 10.45 45.60
C ILE A 593 1.59 11.03 45.77
N TYR A 594 2.06 11.76 44.76
CA TYR A 594 3.44 12.23 44.60
C TYR A 594 3.61 13.69 45.13
N ARG A 595 2.99 14.04 46.25
CA ARG A 595 3.13 15.34 46.94
C ARG A 595 2.82 16.59 46.13
N GLY A 596 1.94 16.49 45.12
CA GLY A 596 1.52 17.64 44.33
C GLY A 596 0.54 18.52 45.09
N GLU A 597 0.69 19.83 44.98
CA GLU A 597 -0.15 20.81 45.68
C GLU A 597 -1.33 21.31 44.82
N GLY A 598 -1.41 20.94 43.52
CA GLY A 598 -2.42 21.41 42.59
C GLY A 598 -3.79 20.80 42.85
N ARG A 599 -4.83 21.62 42.78
CA ARG A 599 -6.22 21.14 42.86
C ARG A 599 -6.69 20.62 41.51
N PHE A 600 -7.68 19.71 41.49
CA PHE A 600 -8.27 19.21 40.23
C PHE A 600 -8.69 20.34 39.30
N ARG A 601 -9.29 21.43 39.87
CA ARG A 601 -9.67 22.63 39.12
C ARG A 601 -8.47 23.24 38.37
N ASP A 602 -7.33 23.33 39.02
CA ASP A 602 -6.15 24.00 38.45
C ASP A 602 -5.49 23.15 37.36
N VAL A 603 -5.46 21.81 37.55
CA VAL A 603 -5.01 20.86 36.55
C VAL A 603 -5.91 20.89 35.33
N PHE A 604 -7.24 20.89 35.53
CA PHE A 604 -8.23 20.94 34.44
C PHE A 604 -8.09 22.24 33.63
N ILE A 605 -8.05 23.39 34.31
CA ILE A 605 -7.94 24.68 33.62
C ILE A 605 -6.58 24.83 32.96
N GLY A 606 -5.49 24.51 33.64
CA GLY A 606 -4.15 24.64 33.11
C GLY A 606 -3.88 23.78 31.90
N SER A 607 -4.33 22.52 31.93
CA SER A 607 -4.20 21.60 30.75
C SER A 607 -4.98 22.11 29.54
N ALA A 608 -6.15 22.69 29.71
CA ALA A 608 -6.92 23.32 28.65
C ALA A 608 -6.17 24.49 28.01
N TYR A 609 -5.60 25.38 28.86
CA TYR A 609 -4.84 26.54 28.40
C TYR A 609 -3.53 26.13 27.67
N ALA A 610 -2.90 25.02 28.06
CA ALA A 610 -1.71 24.49 27.41
C ALA A 610 -1.97 24.06 25.95
N LEU A 611 -3.21 23.72 25.58
CA LEU A 611 -3.61 23.34 24.22
C LEU A 611 -3.94 24.55 23.31
N PHE A 612 -3.88 25.78 23.82
CA PHE A 612 -4.21 26.97 23.04
C PHE A 612 -3.42 27.17 21.73
N PRO A 613 -2.15 26.71 21.59
CA PRO A 613 -1.43 26.75 20.31
C PRO A 613 -2.16 26.03 19.18
N CYS A 614 -2.96 24.99 19.46
CA CYS A 614 -3.77 24.31 18.42
C CYS A 614 -4.71 25.29 17.69
N ILE A 615 -5.30 26.25 18.44
CA ILE A 615 -6.18 27.27 17.85
C ILE A 615 -5.36 28.30 17.09
N LEU A 616 -4.27 28.80 17.71
CA LEU A 616 -3.49 29.90 17.19
C LEU A 616 -2.66 29.54 15.96
N VAL A 617 -2.10 28.35 15.92
CA VAL A 617 -1.24 27.87 14.83
C VAL A 617 -1.99 26.90 13.93
N GLY A 618 -2.76 25.98 14.49
CA GLY A 618 -3.42 24.91 13.73
C GLY A 618 -4.42 25.43 12.70
N ILE A 619 -5.27 26.40 13.08
CA ILE A 619 -6.25 26.98 12.14
C ILE A 619 -5.55 27.73 10.99
N PRO A 620 -4.64 28.71 11.25
CA PRO A 620 -3.93 29.37 10.16
C PRO A 620 -3.13 28.41 9.29
N LEU A 621 -2.51 27.39 9.87
CA LEU A 621 -1.72 26.40 9.13
C LEU A 621 -2.60 25.56 8.19
N ALA A 622 -3.77 25.11 8.65
CA ALA A 622 -4.73 24.40 7.82
C ALA A 622 -5.24 25.26 6.66
N LEU A 623 -5.51 26.55 6.88
CA LEU A 623 -5.92 27.47 5.83
C LEU A 623 -4.77 27.78 4.86
N LEU A 624 -3.55 27.98 5.39
CA LEU A 624 -2.36 28.25 4.57
C LEU A 624 -2.01 27.08 3.65
N SER A 625 -2.27 25.85 4.08
CA SER A 625 -2.02 24.65 3.25
C SER A 625 -2.68 24.72 1.86
N ASN A 626 -3.80 25.47 1.72
CA ASN A 626 -4.52 25.62 0.44
C ASN A 626 -3.82 26.50 -0.58
N VAL A 627 -2.76 27.19 -0.18
CA VAL A 627 -1.90 27.95 -1.12
C VAL A 627 -0.51 27.35 -1.23
N MET A 628 -0.27 26.20 -0.57
CA MET A 628 1.00 25.47 -0.57
C MET A 628 0.94 24.24 -1.48
N THR A 629 2.11 23.78 -1.91
CA THR A 629 2.31 22.56 -2.71
C THR A 629 3.08 21.51 -1.92
N GLN A 630 3.14 20.28 -2.40
CA GLN A 630 3.90 19.20 -1.73
C GLN A 630 5.38 19.51 -1.56
N SER A 631 5.98 20.28 -2.47
CA SER A 631 7.38 20.73 -2.33
C SER A 631 7.61 21.57 -1.06
N GLU A 632 6.57 22.18 -0.52
CA GLU A 632 6.59 23.00 0.69
C GLU A 632 6.15 22.20 1.95
N MET A 633 5.95 20.89 1.83
CA MET A 633 5.51 20.01 2.93
C MET A 633 6.44 20.07 4.15
N SER A 634 7.75 20.24 3.94
CA SER A 634 8.71 20.38 5.04
C SER A 634 8.44 21.61 5.90
N ILE A 635 8.00 22.72 5.30
CA ILE A 635 7.65 23.95 6.04
C ILE A 635 6.36 23.72 6.85
N TYR A 636 5.37 23.07 6.21
CA TYR A 636 4.12 22.72 6.88
C TYR A 636 4.35 21.80 8.09
N ASN A 637 5.13 20.74 7.90
CA ASN A 637 5.46 19.78 8.96
C ASN A 637 6.27 20.46 10.08
N PHE A 638 7.27 21.26 9.76
CA PHE A 638 8.04 22.02 10.75
C PHE A 638 7.15 22.91 11.62
N ALA A 639 6.20 23.62 11.01
CA ALA A 639 5.26 24.47 11.77
C ALA A 639 4.29 23.63 12.64
N SER A 640 3.82 22.48 12.11
CA SER A 640 2.96 21.54 12.83
C SER A 640 3.70 20.90 14.02
N ASP A 641 4.91 20.38 13.78
CA ASP A 641 5.72 19.73 14.81
C ASP A 641 6.16 20.75 15.88
N GLY A 642 6.54 21.96 15.46
CA GLY A 642 6.85 23.08 16.37
C GLY A 642 5.67 23.43 17.26
N MET A 643 4.45 23.40 16.76
CA MET A 643 3.24 23.58 17.56
C MET A 643 3.07 22.48 18.61
N PHE A 644 3.28 21.22 18.25
CA PHE A 644 3.17 20.09 19.20
C PHE A 644 4.28 20.14 20.26
N VAL A 645 5.51 20.43 19.87
CA VAL A 645 6.62 20.64 20.81
C VAL A 645 6.29 21.77 21.78
N TRP A 646 5.70 22.86 21.29
CA TRP A 646 5.29 23.99 22.14
C TRP A 646 4.21 23.58 23.15
N ILE A 647 3.21 22.80 22.72
CA ILE A 647 2.18 22.24 23.60
C ILE A 647 2.80 21.34 24.67
N ALA A 648 3.74 20.48 24.31
CA ALA A 648 4.44 19.60 25.25
C ALA A 648 5.19 20.41 26.33
N LEU A 649 5.88 21.47 25.94
CA LEU A 649 6.53 22.38 26.85
C LEU A 649 5.53 23.12 27.79
N LEU A 650 4.39 23.55 27.26
CA LEU A 650 3.33 24.17 28.04
C LEU A 650 2.72 23.17 29.04
N ILE A 651 2.52 21.92 28.65
CA ILE A 651 2.07 20.85 29.56
C ILE A 651 3.12 20.60 30.66
N PHE A 652 4.41 20.59 30.29
CA PHE A 652 5.48 20.49 31.28
C PHE A 652 5.46 21.60 32.28
N TRP A 653 5.43 22.88 31.87
CA TRP A 653 5.35 24.03 32.77
C TRP A 653 4.03 24.07 33.53
N ASN A 654 2.92 23.68 32.95
CA ASN A 654 1.64 23.52 33.63
C ASN A 654 1.78 22.57 34.83
N THR A 655 2.32 21.35 34.58
CA THR A 655 2.53 20.36 35.66
C THR A 655 3.48 20.86 36.70
N GLN A 656 4.59 21.48 36.31
CA GLN A 656 5.60 22.01 37.21
C GLN A 656 5.02 23.04 38.18
N TRP A 657 4.37 24.06 37.65
CA TRP A 657 3.96 25.22 38.46
C TRP A 657 2.61 25.05 39.15
N ILE A 658 1.74 24.24 38.62
CA ILE A 658 0.48 23.88 39.30
C ILE A 658 0.76 23.01 40.54
N HIS A 659 1.72 22.10 40.46
CA HIS A 659 2.04 21.21 41.56
C HIS A 659 3.22 21.66 42.41
N ASN A 660 3.89 22.75 42.03
CA ASN A 660 5.07 23.31 42.72
C ASN A 660 6.26 22.31 42.74
N TYR A 661 6.49 21.65 41.62
CA TYR A 661 7.55 20.66 41.47
C TYR A 661 8.87 21.27 41.00
N SER A 662 9.98 20.64 41.37
CA SER A 662 11.26 20.80 40.68
C SER A 662 11.20 20.17 39.26
N VAL A 663 12.18 20.46 38.42
CA VAL A 663 12.27 19.92 37.06
C VAL A 663 12.29 18.39 37.08
N GLY A 664 13.07 17.78 37.98
CA GLY A 664 13.15 16.32 38.11
C GLY A 664 11.83 15.68 38.55
N GLU A 665 11.18 16.25 39.54
CA GLU A 665 9.85 15.79 40.01
C GLU A 665 8.79 15.92 38.92
N THR A 666 8.83 16.99 38.13
CA THR A 666 7.93 17.18 36.98
C THR A 666 8.09 16.08 35.94
N LEU A 667 9.33 15.72 35.57
CA LEU A 667 9.59 14.66 34.62
C LEU A 667 9.10 13.30 35.11
N ILE A 668 9.36 12.99 36.40
CA ILE A 668 8.87 11.76 37.03
C ILE A 668 7.33 11.77 37.08
N ASN A 669 6.70 12.87 37.44
CA ASN A 669 5.25 12.97 37.46
C ASN A 669 4.63 12.77 36.07
N ILE A 670 5.18 13.39 35.03
CA ILE A 670 4.72 13.19 33.64
C ILE A 670 4.87 11.73 33.22
N ALA A 671 6.02 11.11 33.50
CA ALA A 671 6.24 9.70 33.18
C ALA A 671 5.21 8.78 33.90
N LEU A 672 5.00 8.99 35.18
CA LEU A 672 3.99 8.26 35.96
C LEU A 672 2.56 8.55 35.45
N THR A 673 2.27 9.78 35.05
CA THR A 673 0.98 10.16 34.47
C THR A 673 0.72 9.39 33.17
N LEU A 674 1.71 9.28 32.28
CA LEU A 674 1.58 8.50 31.04
C LEU A 674 1.35 7.02 31.33
N VAL A 675 2.06 6.43 32.29
CA VAL A 675 1.82 5.04 32.71
C VAL A 675 0.40 4.89 33.29
N THR A 676 -0.02 5.83 34.12
CA THR A 676 -1.37 5.82 34.70
C THR A 676 -2.46 5.94 33.64
N MET A 677 -2.25 6.75 32.59
CA MET A 677 -3.17 6.81 31.44
C MET A 677 -3.34 5.45 30.75
N VAL A 678 -2.25 4.71 30.57
CA VAL A 678 -2.30 3.36 29.99
C VAL A 678 -3.10 2.42 30.92
N VAL A 679 -2.85 2.47 32.22
CA VAL A 679 -3.58 1.65 33.21
C VAL A 679 -5.08 1.99 33.18
N ILE A 680 -5.44 3.29 33.17
CA ILE A 680 -6.85 3.71 33.07
C ILE A 680 -7.46 3.19 31.76
N GLY A 681 -6.73 3.29 30.65
CA GLY A 681 -7.19 2.77 29.36
C GLY A 681 -7.50 1.27 29.40
N ILE A 682 -6.60 0.48 29.98
CA ILE A 682 -6.80 -0.98 30.18
C ILE A 682 -8.02 -1.26 31.06
N LEU A 683 -8.15 -0.54 32.18
CA LEU A 683 -9.31 -0.69 33.09
C LEU A 683 -10.63 -0.37 32.39
N VAL A 684 -10.68 0.73 31.64
CA VAL A 684 -11.88 1.11 30.87
C VAL A 684 -12.19 0.05 29.83
N PHE A 685 -11.20 -0.49 29.13
CA PHE A 685 -11.38 -1.57 28.15
C PHE A 685 -11.96 -2.84 28.80
N ILE A 686 -11.42 -3.25 29.97
CA ILE A 686 -11.92 -4.40 30.73
C ILE A 686 -13.38 -4.15 31.17
N ILE A 687 -13.68 -2.97 31.72
CA ILE A 687 -15.04 -2.62 32.17
C ILE A 687 -16.01 -2.64 31.00
N MET A 688 -15.62 -2.10 29.84
CA MET A 688 -16.47 -2.10 28.64
C MET A 688 -16.72 -3.54 28.14
N GLY A 689 -15.70 -4.40 28.14
CA GLY A 689 -15.84 -5.80 27.78
C GLY A 689 -16.82 -6.53 28.70
N LEU A 690 -16.60 -6.44 30.02
CA LEU A 690 -17.49 -7.06 31.02
C LEU A 690 -18.92 -6.50 30.95
N THR A 691 -19.09 -5.21 30.69
CA THR A 691 -20.42 -4.60 30.54
C THR A 691 -21.11 -5.08 29.28
N SER A 692 -20.39 -5.22 28.18
CA SER A 692 -20.92 -5.78 26.93
C SER A 692 -21.39 -7.23 27.11
N ASP A 693 -20.57 -8.05 27.78
CA ASP A 693 -20.93 -9.46 28.07
C ASP A 693 -22.14 -9.55 28.98
N LEU A 694 -22.24 -8.70 30.02
CA LEU A 694 -23.38 -8.60 30.89
C LEU A 694 -24.66 -8.18 30.15
N LEU A 695 -24.57 -7.18 29.27
CA LEU A 695 -25.71 -6.71 28.47
C LEU A 695 -26.18 -7.77 27.46
N SER A 696 -25.27 -8.49 26.83
CA SER A 696 -25.62 -9.59 25.93
C SER A 696 -26.29 -10.74 26.69
N PHE A 697 -25.80 -11.10 27.89
CA PHE A 697 -26.42 -12.08 28.76
C PHE A 697 -27.85 -11.66 29.18
N LEU A 698 -28.03 -10.41 29.60
CA LEU A 698 -29.36 -9.89 29.96
C LEU A 698 -30.31 -9.86 28.75
N TYR A 699 -29.79 -9.54 27.56
CA TYR A 699 -30.57 -9.57 26.34
C TYR A 699 -31.00 -10.99 25.97
N GLU A 700 -30.13 -11.99 26.15
CA GLU A 700 -30.44 -13.38 25.92
C GLU A 700 -31.55 -13.87 26.89
N ILE A 701 -31.46 -13.52 28.19
CA ILE A 701 -32.51 -13.80 29.18
C ILE A 701 -33.84 -13.13 28.77
N TYR A 702 -33.80 -11.84 28.40
CA TYR A 702 -34.98 -11.13 27.97
C TYR A 702 -35.64 -11.81 26.77
N ARG A 703 -34.84 -12.20 25.78
CA ARG A 703 -35.30 -12.91 24.58
C ARG A 703 -35.90 -14.29 24.93
N GLU A 704 -35.30 -15.01 25.84
CA GLU A 704 -35.79 -16.33 26.26
C GLU A 704 -37.12 -16.23 27.02
N VAL A 705 -37.27 -15.20 27.86
CA VAL A 705 -38.52 -14.95 28.61
C VAL A 705 -39.65 -14.43 27.72
N THR A 706 -39.32 -13.64 26.69
CA THR A 706 -40.34 -13.06 25.77
C THR A 706 -40.75 -13.98 24.62
N LEU A 707 -39.94 -15.00 24.32
CA LEU A 707 -40.26 -16.05 23.31
C LEU A 707 -40.99 -17.25 23.88
N ARG A 708 -41.19 -17.32 25.21
CA ARG A 708 -42.12 -18.24 25.89
C ARG A 708 -43.48 -17.56 26.09
#